data_efd2e1e45270e7fd9e79a2210b677a20
#
_entry.id   efd2e1e45270e7fd9e79a2210b677a20
#
_cell.length_a   1.000
_cell.length_b   1.000
_cell.length_c   1.000
_cell.angle_alpha   90.00
_cell.angle_beta   90.00
_cell.angle_gamma   90.00
#
_symmetry.space_group_name_H-M   'P 1'
#
loop_
_entity.id
_entity.type
_entity.pdbx_description
1 polymer ?
#
loop_
_entity_poly.entity_id
_entity_poly.type
_entity_poly.pdbx_seq_one_letter_code
_entity_poly.pdbx_strand_id
1 'polypeptide(L)'
;MKDLTLSRHYFLVDGKPKQLWFGEMDYFRIPRENWSKCLDQLKAMGIDGVSIYVAWISHERKPGEIDFTGNLDLDAFLNLIEQRDMFAWLRPGPYVYAELRFAGIPPWLAVEHPEVLACRWKDGKFQPLDEGMSISYLHPNFLWYVERWYSRVIPIIARHSLSKGGCVVSIQLCNEISGIHIWFGGIDQNPDVCGYGNPDGRFVRFLKEKYRKIENLNSIWGASFKFFEDISPKEMEYANNHIMVEYDEKQFYYKCYIPEYVEVLSKLAKKYGAENILLSINIAGPSDIPLFSECSNRLPDIYQAVDLYYDLHISGRLDSVTISYDSEYGAELCKAYTKGPPGALEYESGIFTDIHSIDPKEQELWMALGVLNGLRLISLFQAVDGIHTPWEADVGGIYNYNAPIKMDGQELRPHYYTIQKVIHYFNGDPWFLDAEKEYDLFIGTYDNLVSDISTVHLLFRGNITFGIIDLTRESPKCPCLWVNMSKVMPQVVIDRLIEYIHSGGKLILTGEPPLYNDKGLPSNLLESLGIELESPNSPFSLVKFNEDQYVRLTGFAGKVFGRKKTLYALKDTDIPLATNETKQTVIGVYKRGLGKIVFGTFMPEYIVSEHKSLLLLMLQSLGIEPLVKTDRLRAFIIRNRNTGERRLCIINYWHHPIKEVIQVSGMNLEIEARPLEWMIRRI
;
A
#
# COMPACT_ATOMS: atom_id res chain seq x y z
N MET A 1 9.22 14.15 -30.67
CA MET A 1 9.77 13.51 -29.46
C MET A 1 8.61 13.37 -28.50
N LYS A 2 8.29 12.18 -28.06
CA LYS A 2 7.27 12.01 -27.02
C LYS A 2 7.79 12.58 -25.70
N ASP A 3 6.91 13.21 -24.94
CA ASP A 3 7.19 13.70 -23.59
C ASP A 3 6.22 13.03 -22.60
N LEU A 4 6.70 12.70 -21.40
CA LEU A 4 5.88 12.23 -20.30
C LEU A 4 6.15 13.09 -19.07
N THR A 5 5.11 13.80 -18.63
CA THR A 5 5.14 14.59 -17.40
C THR A 5 4.01 14.21 -16.46
N LEU A 6 4.13 14.62 -15.21
CA LEU A 6 3.20 14.30 -14.14
C LEU A 6 2.55 15.57 -13.61
N SER A 7 1.25 15.52 -13.42
CA SER A 7 0.52 16.44 -12.55
C SER A 7 -0.06 15.66 -11.37
N ARG A 8 -0.71 16.34 -10.43
CA ARG A 8 -1.38 15.65 -9.31
C ARG A 8 -2.43 14.61 -9.77
N HIS A 9 -3.06 14.86 -10.92
CA HIS A 9 -4.22 14.07 -11.36
C HIS A 9 -3.98 13.26 -12.62
N TYR A 10 -2.93 13.58 -13.40
CA TYR A 10 -2.73 13.01 -14.71
C TYR A 10 -1.29 12.65 -14.98
N PHE A 11 -1.10 11.56 -15.72
CA PHE A 11 0.04 11.42 -16.62
C PHE A 11 -0.27 12.21 -17.88
N LEU A 12 0.68 13.04 -18.32
CA LEU A 12 0.57 13.86 -19.51
C LEU A 12 1.54 13.34 -20.56
N VAL A 13 1.00 12.82 -21.65
CA VAL A 13 1.79 12.40 -22.82
C VAL A 13 1.64 13.49 -23.88
N ASP A 14 2.74 14.12 -24.27
CA ASP A 14 2.75 15.29 -25.18
C ASP A 14 1.78 16.40 -24.70
N GLY A 15 1.76 16.63 -23.37
CA GLY A 15 0.92 17.63 -22.72
C GLY A 15 -0.56 17.25 -22.60
N LYS A 16 -0.98 16.05 -23.00
CA LYS A 16 -2.39 15.60 -22.93
C LYS A 16 -2.58 14.56 -21.84
N PRO A 17 -3.64 14.65 -21.01
CA PRO A 17 -3.99 13.62 -20.05
C PRO A 17 -4.20 12.26 -20.69
N LYS A 18 -3.63 11.23 -20.07
CA LYS A 18 -3.74 9.86 -20.56
C LYS A 18 -3.84 8.85 -19.41
N GLN A 19 -4.71 7.84 -19.57
CA GLN A 19 -4.64 6.60 -18.81
C GLN A 19 -3.45 5.80 -19.34
N LEU A 20 -2.53 5.40 -18.46
CA LEU A 20 -1.36 4.62 -18.87
C LEU A 20 -1.55 3.14 -18.53
N TRP A 21 -1.22 2.32 -19.52
CA TRP A 21 -1.26 0.87 -19.42
C TRP A 21 0.13 0.31 -19.68
N PHE A 22 0.69 -0.36 -18.70
CA PHE A 22 1.95 -1.07 -18.82
C PHE A 22 1.72 -2.57 -18.67
N GLY A 23 2.65 -3.36 -19.20
CA GLY A 23 2.66 -4.80 -19.00
C GLY A 23 4.08 -5.28 -18.74
N GLU A 24 4.25 -6.10 -17.73
CA GLU A 24 5.57 -6.60 -17.39
C GLU A 24 6.01 -7.73 -18.28
N MET A 25 7.24 -7.60 -18.78
CA MET A 25 7.91 -8.58 -19.62
C MET A 25 9.38 -8.64 -19.25
N ASP A 26 9.78 -9.73 -18.62
CA ASP A 26 11.16 -9.96 -18.18
C ASP A 26 11.99 -10.61 -19.28
N TYR A 27 12.68 -9.79 -20.07
CA TYR A 27 13.45 -10.23 -21.24
C TYR A 27 14.42 -11.37 -20.93
N PHE A 28 15.05 -11.37 -19.75
CA PHE A 28 16.02 -12.37 -19.35
C PHE A 28 15.42 -13.78 -19.14
N ARG A 29 14.09 -13.88 -18.99
CA ARG A 29 13.32 -15.13 -18.84
C ARG A 29 12.72 -15.64 -20.13
N ILE A 30 12.80 -14.86 -21.20
CA ILE A 30 12.16 -15.15 -22.48
C ILE A 30 13.25 -15.38 -23.54
N PRO A 31 13.20 -16.47 -24.34
CA PRO A 31 14.13 -16.65 -25.44
C PRO A 31 14.15 -15.43 -26.35
N ARG A 32 15.35 -14.96 -26.70
CA ARG A 32 15.55 -13.72 -27.48
C ARG A 32 14.75 -13.70 -28.80
N GLU A 33 14.63 -14.83 -29.48
CA GLU A 33 13.85 -14.97 -30.70
C GLU A 33 12.36 -14.71 -30.56
N ASN A 34 11.84 -14.75 -29.31
CA ASN A 34 10.43 -14.51 -29.01
C ASN A 34 10.14 -13.07 -28.57
N TRP A 35 11.14 -12.25 -28.21
CA TRP A 35 10.96 -10.89 -27.73
C TRP A 35 10.07 -10.05 -28.65
N SER A 36 10.37 -10.08 -29.96
CA SER A 36 9.61 -9.32 -30.95
C SER A 36 8.12 -9.69 -30.95
N LYS A 37 7.81 -11.00 -30.94
CA LYS A 37 6.42 -11.48 -30.97
C LYS A 37 5.66 -11.09 -29.69
N CYS A 38 6.29 -11.26 -28.52
CA CYS A 38 5.68 -10.88 -27.24
C CYS A 38 5.38 -9.37 -27.18
N LEU A 39 6.31 -8.52 -27.61
CA LEU A 39 6.12 -7.08 -27.70
C LEU A 39 5.00 -6.70 -28.69
N ASP A 40 4.86 -7.41 -29.81
CA ASP A 40 3.78 -7.20 -30.76
C ASP A 40 2.42 -7.52 -30.13
N GLN A 41 2.33 -8.58 -29.32
CA GLN A 41 1.11 -8.94 -28.61
C GLN A 41 0.76 -7.93 -27.50
N LEU A 42 1.75 -7.45 -26.74
CA LEU A 42 1.53 -6.38 -25.76
C LEU A 42 0.95 -5.13 -26.42
N LYS A 43 1.54 -4.70 -27.54
CA LYS A 43 1.04 -3.56 -28.30
C LYS A 43 -0.36 -3.80 -28.85
N ALA A 44 -0.65 -4.98 -29.37
CA ALA A 44 -1.96 -5.36 -29.88
C ALA A 44 -3.02 -5.43 -28.76
N MET A 45 -2.64 -5.75 -27.53
CA MET A 45 -3.51 -5.72 -26.34
C MET A 45 -3.90 -4.28 -25.94
N GLY A 46 -3.16 -3.26 -26.41
CA GLY A 46 -3.38 -1.86 -26.11
C GLY A 46 -2.46 -1.31 -25.02
N ILE A 47 -1.38 -2.02 -24.72
CA ILE A 47 -0.35 -1.62 -23.76
C ILE A 47 0.48 -0.47 -24.33
N ASP A 48 0.66 0.60 -23.56
CA ASP A 48 1.44 1.79 -23.91
C ASP A 48 2.94 1.59 -23.72
N GLY A 49 3.30 0.77 -22.74
CA GLY A 49 4.71 0.57 -22.39
C GLY A 49 4.98 -0.75 -21.68
N VAL A 50 6.24 -1.10 -21.58
CA VAL A 50 6.72 -2.32 -20.94
C VAL A 50 7.35 -1.99 -19.58
N SER A 51 6.92 -2.68 -18.53
CA SER A 51 7.61 -2.73 -17.25
C SER A 51 8.65 -3.84 -17.30
N ILE A 52 9.88 -3.56 -16.80
CA ILE A 52 11.02 -4.45 -17.06
C ILE A 52 11.91 -4.53 -15.83
N TYR A 53 11.97 -5.68 -15.20
CA TYR A 53 13.04 -5.95 -14.25
C TYR A 53 14.38 -6.15 -14.96
N VAL A 54 15.44 -5.60 -14.37
CA VAL A 54 16.82 -5.88 -14.76
C VAL A 54 17.49 -6.57 -13.57
N ALA A 55 17.34 -7.88 -13.51
CA ALA A 55 17.72 -8.67 -12.34
C ALA A 55 19.25 -8.77 -12.18
N TRP A 56 19.77 -8.19 -11.09
CA TRP A 56 21.22 -8.21 -10.84
C TRP A 56 21.78 -9.63 -10.76
N ILE A 57 21.09 -10.56 -10.10
CA ILE A 57 21.48 -11.97 -9.98
C ILE A 57 21.70 -12.64 -11.36
N SER A 58 20.90 -12.28 -12.37
CA SER A 58 21.00 -12.86 -13.72
C SER A 58 22.21 -12.33 -14.48
N HIS A 59 22.53 -11.03 -14.27
CA HIS A 59 23.60 -10.34 -14.97
C HIS A 59 24.97 -10.53 -14.32
N GLU A 60 25.06 -10.78 -13.02
CA GLU A 60 26.34 -10.93 -12.29
C GLU A 60 26.36 -12.20 -11.46
N ARG A 61 26.54 -13.34 -12.13
CA ARG A 61 26.58 -14.67 -11.50
C ARG A 61 27.86 -14.89 -10.67
N LYS A 62 28.94 -14.20 -11.04
CA LYS A 62 30.20 -14.19 -10.30
C LYS A 62 30.66 -12.75 -10.07
N PRO A 63 31.32 -12.48 -8.95
CA PRO A 63 31.80 -11.13 -8.64
C PRO A 63 32.63 -10.53 -9.79
N GLY A 64 32.19 -9.38 -10.30
CA GLY A 64 32.89 -8.63 -11.36
C GLY A 64 32.61 -9.07 -12.80
N GLU A 65 31.97 -10.22 -13.02
CA GLU A 65 31.62 -10.72 -14.36
C GLU A 65 30.17 -10.31 -14.69
N ILE A 66 29.98 -9.07 -15.16
CA ILE A 66 28.65 -8.55 -15.53
C ILE A 66 28.42 -8.77 -17.03
N ASP A 67 27.32 -9.49 -17.36
CA ASP A 67 26.97 -9.88 -18.73
C ASP A 67 25.69 -9.14 -19.21
N PHE A 68 25.79 -8.54 -20.40
CA PHE A 68 24.68 -7.94 -21.14
C PHE A 68 24.61 -8.50 -22.57
N THR A 69 24.77 -9.80 -22.74
CA THR A 69 24.74 -10.47 -24.05
C THR A 69 23.65 -11.54 -24.14
N GLY A 70 23.32 -11.99 -25.34
CA GLY A 70 22.32 -13.05 -25.55
C GLY A 70 20.93 -12.65 -25.03
N ASN A 71 20.35 -13.46 -24.17
CA ASN A 71 19.08 -13.16 -23.50
C ASN A 71 19.20 -12.03 -22.46
N LEU A 72 20.42 -11.60 -22.10
CA LEU A 72 20.68 -10.52 -21.15
C LEU A 72 20.95 -9.17 -21.85
N ASP A 73 20.80 -9.10 -23.19
CA ASP A 73 21.08 -7.91 -24.00
C ASP A 73 19.97 -6.85 -23.84
N LEU A 74 20.04 -6.09 -22.74
CA LEU A 74 19.10 -5.03 -22.41
C LEU A 74 19.03 -3.96 -23.50
N ASP A 75 20.17 -3.58 -24.09
CA ASP A 75 20.24 -2.55 -25.14
C ASP A 75 19.45 -2.99 -26.38
N ALA A 76 19.64 -4.24 -26.84
CA ALA A 76 18.87 -4.78 -27.94
C ALA A 76 17.37 -4.88 -27.63
N PHE A 77 17.00 -5.23 -26.39
CA PHE A 77 15.60 -5.30 -25.98
C PHE A 77 14.92 -3.92 -25.99
N LEU A 78 15.59 -2.88 -25.46
CA LEU A 78 15.09 -1.51 -25.49
C LEU A 78 14.94 -0.98 -26.92
N ASN A 79 15.86 -1.30 -27.83
CA ASN A 79 15.74 -0.97 -29.26
C ASN A 79 14.47 -1.59 -29.90
N LEU A 80 14.08 -2.81 -29.50
CA LEU A 80 12.85 -3.44 -30.00
C LEU A 80 11.57 -2.72 -29.48
N ILE A 81 11.61 -2.18 -28.28
CA ILE A 81 10.51 -1.38 -27.69
C ILE A 81 10.40 -0.05 -28.44
N GLU A 82 11.53 0.63 -28.72
CA GLU A 82 11.58 1.88 -29.49
C GLU A 82 11.00 1.71 -30.89
N GLN A 83 11.37 0.65 -31.60
CA GLN A 83 10.84 0.34 -32.93
C GLN A 83 9.31 0.19 -32.96
N ARG A 84 8.70 -0.09 -31.82
CA ARG A 84 7.24 -0.22 -31.67
C ARG A 84 6.57 1.03 -31.16
N ASP A 85 7.33 2.10 -30.93
CA ASP A 85 6.82 3.33 -30.37
C ASP A 85 6.09 3.11 -29.01
N MET A 86 6.66 2.23 -28.17
CA MET A 86 6.19 1.94 -26.81
C MET A 86 7.12 2.59 -25.78
N PHE A 87 6.63 2.80 -24.57
CA PHE A 87 7.41 3.24 -23.43
C PHE A 87 8.11 2.08 -22.73
N ALA A 88 9.11 2.39 -21.90
CA ALA A 88 9.76 1.44 -21.01
C ALA A 88 9.87 2.01 -19.58
N TRP A 89 9.47 1.22 -18.59
CA TRP A 89 9.62 1.51 -17.17
C TRP A 89 10.61 0.52 -16.59
N LEU A 90 11.83 0.97 -16.28
CA LEU A 90 12.94 0.11 -15.90
C LEU A 90 13.01 -0.08 -14.38
N ARG A 91 13.30 -1.32 -13.97
CA ARG A 91 13.35 -1.73 -12.57
C ARG A 91 14.67 -2.45 -12.27
N PRO A 92 15.83 -1.71 -12.24
CA PRO A 92 17.16 -2.31 -12.10
C PRO A 92 17.53 -2.76 -10.68
N GLY A 93 16.60 -2.75 -9.76
CA GLY A 93 16.87 -3.12 -8.39
C GLY A 93 17.59 -2.04 -7.56
N PRO A 94 18.40 -2.43 -6.57
CA PRO A 94 19.10 -3.72 -6.39
C PRO A 94 18.21 -4.93 -6.10
N TYR A 95 17.21 -4.81 -5.25
CA TYR A 95 16.19 -5.82 -5.10
C TYR A 95 15.18 -5.74 -6.25
N VAL A 96 14.80 -6.89 -6.78
CA VAL A 96 13.72 -7.01 -7.77
C VAL A 96 12.64 -8.01 -7.34
N TYR A 97 12.90 -8.82 -6.33
CA TYR A 97 12.13 -9.98 -5.87
C TYR A 97 11.81 -10.90 -7.04
N ALA A 98 10.69 -10.70 -7.68
CA ALA A 98 10.30 -11.37 -8.94
C ALA A 98 10.47 -12.89 -8.86
N GLU A 99 10.22 -13.48 -7.67
CA GLU A 99 10.38 -14.90 -7.33
C GLU A 99 11.79 -15.45 -7.69
N LEU A 100 12.79 -14.58 -7.61
CA LEU A 100 14.20 -14.93 -7.77
C LEU A 100 14.84 -15.23 -6.42
N ARG A 101 15.77 -16.19 -6.41
CA ARG A 101 16.58 -16.49 -5.23
C ARG A 101 17.22 -15.23 -4.69
N PHE A 102 17.31 -15.12 -3.36
CA PHE A 102 17.85 -13.96 -2.66
C PHE A 102 17.20 -12.64 -3.12
N ALA A 103 15.92 -12.71 -3.51
CA ALA A 103 15.15 -11.58 -4.00
C ALA A 103 15.84 -10.80 -5.15
N GLY A 104 16.62 -11.51 -5.99
CA GLY A 104 17.34 -10.96 -7.13
C GLY A 104 18.73 -10.41 -6.82
N ILE A 105 19.18 -10.46 -5.55
CA ILE A 105 20.56 -10.13 -5.16
C ILE A 105 21.48 -11.32 -5.49
N PRO A 106 22.68 -11.09 -6.05
CA PRO A 106 23.62 -12.17 -6.28
C PRO A 106 24.01 -12.91 -4.99
N PRO A 107 23.90 -14.26 -4.94
CA PRO A 107 24.14 -15.03 -3.70
C PRO A 107 25.54 -14.88 -3.12
N TRP A 108 26.54 -14.67 -3.99
CA TRP A 108 27.92 -14.49 -3.56
C TRP A 108 28.09 -13.29 -2.63
N LEU A 109 27.24 -12.27 -2.73
CA LEU A 109 27.33 -11.08 -1.88
C LEU A 109 27.10 -11.42 -0.41
N ALA A 110 26.05 -12.18 -0.09
CA ALA A 110 25.77 -12.59 1.29
C ALA A 110 26.80 -13.62 1.81
N VAL A 111 27.35 -14.45 0.92
CA VAL A 111 28.34 -15.48 1.28
C VAL A 111 29.71 -14.88 1.54
N GLU A 112 30.18 -13.97 0.68
CA GLU A 112 31.51 -13.34 0.79
C GLU A 112 31.51 -12.17 1.80
N HIS A 113 30.33 -11.56 2.04
CA HIS A 113 30.15 -10.38 2.89
C HIS A 113 28.99 -10.56 3.89
N PRO A 114 29.07 -11.54 4.82
CA PRO A 114 27.99 -11.79 5.77
C PRO A 114 27.66 -10.59 6.69
N GLU A 115 28.58 -9.63 6.82
CA GLU A 115 28.38 -8.39 7.57
C GLU A 115 27.27 -7.50 6.95
N VAL A 116 26.96 -7.66 5.65
CA VAL A 116 25.90 -6.87 5.00
C VAL A 116 24.50 -7.33 5.37
N LEU A 117 24.35 -8.47 6.03
CA LEU A 117 23.04 -9.02 6.35
C LEU A 117 22.29 -8.14 7.34
N ALA A 118 21.01 -7.91 7.07
CA ALA A 118 20.10 -7.32 8.02
C ALA A 118 19.93 -8.25 9.22
N CYS A 119 19.94 -7.69 10.41
CA CYS A 119 19.87 -8.50 11.63
C CYS A 119 19.02 -7.84 12.71
N ARG A 120 18.64 -8.64 13.69
CA ARG A 120 17.95 -8.22 14.91
C ARG A 120 18.60 -8.77 16.15
N TRP A 121 18.54 -8.02 17.23
CA TRP A 121 18.91 -8.48 18.55
C TRP A 121 17.89 -9.48 19.05
N LYS A 122 18.31 -10.70 19.30
CA LYS A 122 17.48 -11.77 19.80
C LYS A 122 18.33 -12.79 20.57
N ASP A 123 17.83 -13.29 21.69
CA ASP A 123 18.51 -14.30 22.52
C ASP A 123 19.95 -13.90 22.89
N GLY A 124 20.17 -12.61 23.20
CA GLY A 124 21.45 -12.08 23.66
C GLY A 124 22.51 -11.86 22.59
N LYS A 125 22.16 -11.89 21.30
CA LYS A 125 23.07 -11.62 20.16
C LYS A 125 22.33 -11.04 18.95
N PHE A 126 23.06 -10.41 18.04
CA PHE A 126 22.53 -10.09 16.72
C PHE A 126 22.42 -11.36 15.89
N GLN A 127 21.26 -11.55 15.27
CA GLN A 127 20.95 -12.68 14.39
C GLN A 127 20.43 -12.16 13.06
N PRO A 128 20.85 -12.71 11.91
CA PRO A 128 20.27 -12.37 10.61
C PRO A 128 18.75 -12.52 10.63
N LEU A 129 18.04 -11.70 9.86
CA LEU A 129 16.57 -11.79 9.76
C LEU A 129 16.14 -13.09 9.09
N ASP A 130 16.97 -13.57 8.16
CA ASP A 130 16.76 -14.82 7.43
C ASP A 130 18.10 -15.45 7.01
N GLU A 131 18.07 -16.45 6.15
CA GLU A 131 19.25 -17.18 5.68
C GLU A 131 20.01 -16.48 4.55
N GLY A 132 19.92 -15.15 4.41
CA GLY A 132 20.75 -14.37 3.48
C GLY A 132 19.99 -13.60 2.40
N MET A 133 18.66 -13.55 2.47
CA MET A 133 17.84 -12.74 1.55
C MET A 133 17.77 -11.27 1.98
N SER A 134 17.73 -11.02 3.29
CA SER A 134 17.59 -9.67 3.85
C SER A 134 18.96 -9.04 4.05
N ILE A 135 19.25 -7.99 3.28
CA ILE A 135 20.47 -7.20 3.39
C ILE A 135 20.15 -5.87 4.07
N SER A 136 21.07 -5.41 4.89
CA SER A 136 21.02 -4.10 5.51
C SER A 136 21.22 -3.00 4.45
N TYR A 137 20.16 -2.28 4.10
CA TYR A 137 20.10 -1.40 2.92
C TYR A 137 21.17 -0.31 2.90
N LEU A 138 21.55 0.19 4.08
CA LEU A 138 22.53 1.27 4.22
C LEU A 138 23.93 0.78 4.62
N HIS A 139 24.19 -0.53 4.55
CA HIS A 139 25.51 -1.05 4.84
C HIS A 139 26.52 -0.57 3.78
N PRO A 140 27.69 0.00 4.18
CA PRO A 140 28.63 0.60 3.23
C PRO A 140 29.11 -0.36 2.14
N ASN A 141 29.40 -1.63 2.50
CA ASN A 141 29.83 -2.64 1.53
C ASN A 141 28.71 -2.97 0.54
N PHE A 142 27.47 -3.09 1.01
CA PHE A 142 26.33 -3.29 0.11
C PHE A 142 26.18 -2.13 -0.87
N LEU A 143 26.19 -0.90 -0.38
CA LEU A 143 26.08 0.30 -1.21
C LEU A 143 27.23 0.44 -2.22
N TRP A 144 28.43 -0.01 -1.87
CA TRP A 144 29.56 -0.05 -2.80
C TRP A 144 29.28 -0.99 -3.97
N TYR A 145 28.71 -2.17 -3.71
CA TYR A 145 28.34 -3.12 -4.76
C TYR A 145 27.15 -2.63 -5.58
N VAL A 146 26.17 -1.99 -4.95
CA VAL A 146 25.05 -1.33 -5.66
C VAL A 146 25.54 -0.23 -6.58
N GLU A 147 26.48 0.60 -6.14
CA GLU A 147 27.09 1.62 -6.98
C GLU A 147 27.80 1.01 -8.20
N ARG A 148 28.54 -0.08 -8.00
CA ARG A 148 29.19 -0.81 -9.09
C ARG A 148 28.14 -1.37 -10.08
N TRP A 149 27.05 -1.95 -9.60
CA TRP A 149 25.95 -2.41 -10.43
C TRP A 149 25.31 -1.25 -11.21
N TYR A 150 24.96 -0.16 -10.55
CA TYR A 150 24.38 1.00 -11.20
C TYR A 150 25.30 1.65 -12.21
N SER A 151 26.61 1.65 -11.98
CA SER A 151 27.61 2.17 -12.94
C SER A 151 27.62 1.41 -14.29
N ARG A 152 27.06 0.20 -14.33
CA ARG A 152 26.96 -0.62 -15.53
C ARG A 152 25.60 -0.57 -16.18
N VAL A 153 24.54 -0.68 -15.39
CA VAL A 153 23.16 -0.78 -15.92
C VAL A 153 22.55 0.59 -16.23
N ILE A 154 22.74 1.59 -15.39
CA ILE A 154 22.11 2.90 -15.59
C ILE A 154 22.58 3.61 -16.88
N PRO A 155 23.86 3.58 -17.29
CA PRO A 155 24.27 4.17 -18.56
C PRO A 155 23.61 3.51 -19.79
N ILE A 156 23.29 2.20 -19.75
CA ILE A 156 22.53 1.53 -20.80
C ILE A 156 21.12 2.12 -20.84
N ILE A 157 20.42 2.14 -19.70
CA ILE A 157 19.07 2.68 -19.59
C ILE A 157 19.01 4.17 -20.01
N ALA A 158 19.96 4.97 -19.57
CA ALA A 158 20.02 6.41 -19.85
C ALA A 158 20.25 6.76 -21.32
N ARG A 159 20.84 5.87 -22.13
CA ARG A 159 20.94 6.08 -23.58
C ARG A 159 19.58 6.06 -24.25
N HIS A 160 18.65 5.29 -23.72
CA HIS A 160 17.29 5.11 -24.22
C HIS A 160 16.26 6.03 -23.56
N SER A 161 16.69 7.07 -22.83
CA SER A 161 15.77 8.02 -22.19
C SER A 161 14.94 8.82 -23.23
N LEU A 162 13.71 9.20 -22.88
CA LEU A 162 12.87 10.06 -23.72
C LEU A 162 13.58 11.35 -24.11
N SER A 163 14.34 11.97 -23.21
CA SER A 163 15.10 13.19 -23.48
C SER A 163 16.16 13.03 -24.59
N LYS A 164 16.57 11.80 -24.89
CA LYS A 164 17.48 11.44 -25.99
C LYS A 164 16.75 10.84 -27.19
N GLY A 165 15.43 10.84 -27.19
CA GLY A 165 14.60 10.30 -28.28
C GLY A 165 14.34 8.79 -28.16
N GLY A 166 14.65 8.18 -27.03
CA GLY A 166 14.40 6.76 -26.74
C GLY A 166 13.03 6.49 -26.12
N CYS A 167 12.89 5.36 -25.46
CA CYS A 167 11.63 4.83 -24.92
C CYS A 167 11.51 4.90 -23.39
N VAL A 168 12.62 5.10 -22.64
CA VAL A 168 12.63 5.01 -21.18
C VAL A 168 11.99 6.22 -20.55
N VAL A 169 10.90 5.99 -19.81
CA VAL A 169 10.12 7.01 -19.10
C VAL A 169 10.45 7.09 -17.62
N SER A 170 10.80 5.96 -16.99
CA SER A 170 11.07 5.93 -15.55
C SER A 170 12.07 4.84 -15.16
N ILE A 171 12.74 5.08 -14.02
CA ILE A 171 13.55 4.08 -13.31
C ILE A 171 12.95 3.91 -11.92
N GLN A 172 12.51 2.69 -11.59
CA GLN A 172 12.13 2.32 -10.23
C GLN A 172 13.39 1.98 -9.42
N LEU A 173 13.53 2.66 -8.28
CA LEU A 173 14.62 2.47 -7.33
C LEU A 173 14.28 1.34 -6.36
N CYS A 174 14.96 0.21 -6.48
CA CYS A 174 14.66 -0.99 -5.69
C CYS A 174 13.25 -1.55 -5.95
N ASN A 175 12.84 -2.57 -5.21
CA ASN A 175 11.50 -3.12 -5.26
C ASN A 175 10.95 -3.27 -3.85
N GLU A 176 9.68 -2.86 -3.64
CA GLU A 176 8.93 -3.03 -2.39
C GLU A 176 9.81 -2.82 -1.15
N ILE A 177 10.43 -1.65 -1.08
CA ILE A 177 11.39 -1.30 -0.01
C ILE A 177 10.72 -1.50 1.35
N SER A 178 11.42 -2.09 2.30
CA SER A 178 10.99 -2.61 3.60
C SER A 178 10.39 -4.00 3.60
N GLY A 179 9.77 -4.46 2.51
CA GLY A 179 9.11 -5.76 2.46
C GLY A 179 10.00 -6.88 2.96
N ILE A 180 11.19 -7.03 2.35
CA ILE A 180 12.13 -8.11 2.71
C ILE A 180 12.50 -8.12 4.20
N HIS A 181 12.61 -6.98 4.85
CA HIS A 181 12.87 -6.91 6.28
C HIS A 181 11.64 -7.32 7.09
N ILE A 182 10.50 -6.69 6.81
CA ILE A 182 9.26 -6.88 7.58
C ILE A 182 8.72 -8.30 7.44
N TRP A 183 8.79 -8.89 6.26
CA TRP A 183 8.32 -10.25 6.00
C TRP A 183 9.15 -11.32 6.72
N PHE A 184 10.46 -11.09 6.88
CA PHE A 184 11.38 -12.09 7.44
C PHE A 184 11.85 -11.82 8.87
N GLY A 185 11.42 -10.79 9.55
CA GLY A 185 11.78 -10.65 10.95
C GLY A 185 11.65 -9.26 11.54
N GLY A 186 11.35 -8.26 10.74
CA GLY A 186 11.08 -6.89 11.16
C GLY A 186 12.20 -5.91 10.84
N ILE A 187 12.27 -4.83 11.59
CA ILE A 187 13.20 -3.71 11.36
C ILE A 187 14.65 -4.16 11.48
N ASP A 188 15.49 -3.72 10.55
CA ASP A 188 16.93 -3.95 10.59
C ASP A 188 17.59 -3.21 11.77
N GLN A 189 18.36 -3.94 12.58
CA GLN A 189 19.14 -3.44 13.70
C GLN A 189 20.65 -3.67 13.49
N ASN A 190 21.13 -3.77 12.24
CA ASN A 190 22.55 -3.96 11.97
C ASN A 190 23.38 -2.87 12.63
N PRO A 191 24.33 -3.21 13.53
CA PRO A 191 25.08 -2.23 14.31
C PRO A 191 25.97 -1.31 13.45
N ASP A 192 26.51 -1.81 12.34
CA ASP A 192 27.34 -1.02 11.42
C ASP A 192 26.52 0.05 10.67
N VAL A 193 25.20 -0.17 10.57
CA VAL A 193 24.28 0.77 9.93
C VAL A 193 23.57 1.66 10.93
N CYS A 194 23.03 1.10 12.00
CA CYS A 194 22.33 1.87 13.04
C CYS A 194 23.30 2.71 13.88
N GLY A 195 24.55 2.26 14.00
CA GLY A 195 25.61 3.00 14.67
C GLY A 195 25.44 3.09 16.19
N TYR A 196 24.97 2.02 16.81
CA TYR A 196 24.90 1.92 18.28
C TYR A 196 26.28 2.13 18.89
N GLY A 197 26.36 2.82 20.03
CA GLY A 197 27.61 3.13 20.70
C GLY A 197 28.42 4.28 20.07
N ASN A 198 28.00 4.84 18.96
CA ASN A 198 28.66 5.93 18.26
C ASN A 198 27.88 7.24 18.44
N PRO A 199 28.50 8.34 18.94
CA PRO A 199 27.83 9.63 19.08
C PRO A 199 27.20 10.17 17.79
N ASP A 200 27.76 9.81 16.64
CA ASP A 200 27.31 10.19 15.29
C ASP A 200 26.52 9.08 14.58
N GLY A 201 26.24 7.96 15.28
CA GLY A 201 25.46 6.86 14.75
C GLY A 201 24.04 7.28 14.38
N ARG A 202 23.46 6.67 13.34
CA ARG A 202 22.12 7.05 12.82
C ARG A 202 21.05 7.03 13.88
N PHE A 203 20.94 5.93 14.63
CA PHE A 203 19.94 5.78 15.68
C PHE A 203 20.18 6.75 16.84
N VAL A 204 21.43 6.93 17.26
CA VAL A 204 21.82 7.86 18.32
C VAL A 204 21.48 9.30 17.94
N ARG A 205 21.78 9.73 16.70
CA ARG A 205 21.38 11.06 16.20
C ARG A 205 19.88 11.25 16.21
N PHE A 206 19.11 10.28 15.73
CA PHE A 206 17.65 10.32 15.77
C PHE A 206 17.13 10.55 17.19
N LEU A 207 17.63 9.79 18.17
CA LEU A 207 17.22 9.96 19.58
C LEU A 207 17.64 11.33 20.14
N LYS A 208 18.85 11.80 19.83
CA LYS A 208 19.32 13.15 20.21
C LYS A 208 18.44 14.26 19.63
N GLU A 209 18.06 14.14 18.37
CA GLU A 209 17.18 15.10 17.71
C GLU A 209 15.78 15.10 18.31
N LYS A 210 15.22 13.95 18.65
CA LYS A 210 13.90 13.81 19.23
C LYS A 210 13.87 14.31 20.69
N TYR A 211 14.75 13.81 21.53
CA TYR A 211 14.68 14.00 22.97
C TYR A 211 15.50 15.17 23.49
N ARG A 212 16.51 15.62 22.76
CA ARG A 212 17.44 16.72 23.11
C ARG A 212 18.33 16.44 24.33
N LYS A 213 17.81 15.80 25.37
CA LYS A 213 18.50 15.45 26.61
C LYS A 213 18.21 14.01 26.99
N ILE A 214 19.22 13.33 27.55
CA ILE A 214 19.07 11.91 27.92
C ILE A 214 18.04 11.73 29.05
N GLU A 215 17.89 12.73 29.93
CA GLU A 215 16.94 12.70 31.02
C GLU A 215 15.48 12.66 30.50
N ASN A 216 15.20 13.34 29.38
CA ASN A 216 13.89 13.29 28.73
C ASN A 216 13.59 11.90 28.21
N LEU A 217 14.55 11.29 27.48
CA LEU A 217 14.40 9.91 27.00
C LEU A 217 14.19 8.95 28.17
N ASN A 218 15.05 9.04 29.21
CA ASN A 218 14.94 8.19 30.38
C ASN A 218 13.57 8.28 31.07
N SER A 219 13.05 9.49 31.19
CA SER A 219 11.69 9.70 31.76
C SER A 219 10.62 9.03 30.92
N ILE A 220 10.71 9.09 29.59
CA ILE A 220 9.70 8.57 28.66
C ILE A 220 9.82 7.05 28.49
N TRP A 221 11.04 6.52 28.37
CA TRP A 221 11.26 5.10 28.22
C TRP A 221 11.22 4.33 29.56
N GLY A 222 11.25 5.07 30.69
CA GLY A 222 11.37 4.49 32.02
C GLY A 222 12.72 3.79 32.21
N ALA A 223 13.78 4.44 31.77
CA ALA A 223 15.16 3.92 31.73
C ALA A 223 16.11 4.79 32.54
N SER A 224 17.42 4.46 32.56
CA SER A 224 18.44 5.19 33.35
C SER A 224 19.82 5.22 32.63
N PHE A 225 19.79 5.53 31.33
CA PHE A 225 21.03 5.70 30.54
C PHE A 225 21.79 6.97 30.96
N LYS A 226 23.12 6.92 30.91
CA LYS A 226 23.97 8.10 31.15
C LYS A 226 24.11 8.95 29.92
N PHE A 227 24.25 8.30 28.76
CA PHE A 227 24.43 8.93 27.46
C PHE A 227 23.56 8.25 26.40
N PHE A 228 23.26 8.93 25.32
CA PHE A 228 22.53 8.34 24.18
C PHE A 228 23.34 7.19 23.53
N GLU A 229 24.66 7.26 23.61
CA GLU A 229 25.58 6.24 23.10
C GLU A 229 25.50 4.93 23.88
N ASP A 230 25.00 4.93 25.11
CA ASP A 230 24.78 3.71 25.90
C ASP A 230 23.62 2.86 25.38
N ILE A 231 22.80 3.43 24.47
CA ILE A 231 21.58 2.79 23.99
C ILE A 231 21.91 1.85 22.83
N SER A 232 21.61 0.58 23.02
CA SER A 232 21.63 -0.46 21.99
C SER A 232 20.41 -1.36 22.13
N PRO A 233 20.10 -2.24 21.17
CA PRO A 233 18.96 -3.14 21.28
C PRO A 233 18.97 -3.97 22.56
N LYS A 234 20.13 -4.37 23.06
CA LYS A 234 20.28 -5.08 24.33
C LYS A 234 19.79 -4.23 25.52
N GLU A 235 20.22 -2.99 25.60
CA GLU A 235 19.86 -2.09 26.68
C GLU A 235 18.39 -1.63 26.58
N MET A 236 17.84 -1.56 25.37
CA MET A 236 16.43 -1.24 25.13
C MET A 236 15.47 -2.27 25.76
N GLU A 237 15.91 -3.54 25.92
CA GLU A 237 15.13 -4.57 26.62
C GLU A 237 14.84 -4.24 28.09
N TYR A 238 15.67 -3.40 28.73
CA TYR A 238 15.53 -3.00 30.13
C TYR A 238 14.68 -1.74 30.33
N ALA A 239 14.23 -1.10 29.28
CA ALA A 239 13.30 0.03 29.37
C ALA A 239 11.90 -0.45 29.85
N ASN A 240 11.26 0.31 30.74
CA ASN A 240 9.95 -0.08 31.25
C ASN A 240 8.81 0.23 30.27
N ASN A 241 8.98 1.25 29.42
CA ASN A 241 7.97 1.67 28.44
C ASN A 241 8.27 1.15 27.05
N HIS A 242 8.08 -0.16 26.85
CA HIS A 242 8.30 -0.82 25.56
C HIS A 242 7.44 -0.27 24.41
N ILE A 243 6.29 0.34 24.72
CA ILE A 243 5.44 0.97 23.68
C ILE A 243 6.19 2.11 23.01
N MET A 244 6.85 2.97 23.79
CA MET A 244 7.59 4.09 23.24
C MET A 244 8.92 3.67 22.62
N VAL A 245 9.59 2.65 23.14
CA VAL A 245 10.77 2.06 22.51
C VAL A 245 10.45 1.53 21.11
N GLU A 246 9.40 0.69 21.01
CA GLU A 246 8.94 0.12 19.72
C GLU A 246 8.50 1.22 18.75
N TYR A 247 7.79 2.24 19.26
CA TYR A 247 7.39 3.37 18.44
C TYR A 247 8.61 4.11 17.86
N ASP A 248 9.62 4.39 18.69
CA ASP A 248 10.83 5.10 18.26
C ASP A 248 11.67 4.31 17.26
N GLU A 249 11.81 3.00 17.44
CA GLU A 249 12.46 2.14 16.44
C GLU A 249 11.77 2.23 15.08
N LYS A 250 10.43 2.17 15.08
CA LYS A 250 9.65 2.28 13.84
C LYS A 250 9.74 3.67 13.22
N GLN A 251 9.70 4.73 14.04
CA GLN A 251 9.90 6.09 13.56
C GLN A 251 11.29 6.28 12.96
N PHE A 252 12.34 5.76 13.60
CA PHE A 252 13.68 5.76 13.03
C PHE A 252 13.73 5.05 11.68
N TYR A 253 13.16 3.84 11.60
CA TYR A 253 13.20 3.04 10.38
C TYR A 253 12.46 3.73 9.22
N TYR A 254 11.20 4.12 9.40
CA TYR A 254 10.40 4.69 8.32
C TYR A 254 10.65 6.18 8.05
N LYS A 255 11.13 6.96 9.03
CA LYS A 255 11.37 8.40 8.84
C LYS A 255 12.83 8.78 8.59
N CYS A 256 13.78 7.90 8.90
CA CYS A 256 15.18 8.17 8.70
C CYS A 256 15.85 7.15 7.78
N TYR A 257 15.81 5.87 8.15
CA TYR A 257 16.52 4.80 7.47
C TYR A 257 16.06 4.59 6.03
N ILE A 258 14.76 4.36 5.81
CA ILE A 258 14.19 4.14 4.46
C ILE A 258 14.34 5.36 3.56
N PRO A 259 13.99 6.60 3.96
CA PRO A 259 14.20 7.78 3.12
C PRO A 259 15.67 8.03 2.77
N GLU A 260 16.62 7.77 3.68
CA GLU A 260 18.06 7.88 3.39
C GLU A 260 18.47 6.86 2.31
N TYR A 261 17.99 5.63 2.39
CA TYR A 261 18.27 4.61 1.37
C TYR A 261 17.76 5.02 -0.02
N VAL A 262 16.51 5.45 -0.11
CA VAL A 262 15.93 5.93 -1.38
C VAL A 262 16.72 7.14 -1.92
N GLU A 263 17.15 8.05 -1.04
CA GLU A 263 17.96 9.20 -1.41
C GLU A 263 19.33 8.78 -1.97
N VAL A 264 19.98 7.79 -1.35
CA VAL A 264 21.26 7.24 -1.83
C VAL A 264 21.09 6.62 -3.22
N LEU A 265 20.08 5.77 -3.42
CA LEU A 265 19.79 5.16 -4.73
C LEU A 265 19.50 6.22 -5.79
N SER A 266 18.71 7.26 -5.45
CA SER A 266 18.42 8.37 -6.35
C SER A 266 19.69 9.10 -6.78
N LYS A 267 20.60 9.41 -5.83
CA LYS A 267 21.89 10.05 -6.12
C LYS A 267 22.77 9.19 -7.03
N LEU A 268 22.81 7.88 -6.76
CA LEU A 268 23.56 6.94 -7.60
C LEU A 268 22.99 6.85 -9.01
N ALA A 269 21.66 6.72 -9.16
CA ALA A 269 21.02 6.67 -10.47
C ALA A 269 21.33 7.96 -11.28
N LYS A 270 21.17 9.13 -10.65
CA LYS A 270 21.49 10.43 -11.27
C LYS A 270 22.97 10.53 -11.65
N LYS A 271 23.89 10.12 -10.76
CA LYS A 271 25.35 10.11 -11.02
C LYS A 271 25.71 9.36 -12.31
N TYR A 272 24.96 8.31 -12.66
CA TYR A 272 25.24 7.47 -13.82
C TYR A 272 24.35 7.74 -15.04
N GLY A 273 23.59 8.85 -15.03
CA GLY A 273 22.93 9.41 -16.22
C GLY A 273 21.41 9.48 -16.19
N ALA A 274 20.78 9.28 -15.01
CA ALA A 274 19.33 9.34 -14.85
C ALA A 274 18.80 10.73 -14.45
N GLU A 275 19.55 11.84 -14.64
CA GLU A 275 19.15 13.18 -14.19
C GLU A 275 17.83 13.64 -14.78
N ASN A 276 17.51 13.24 -16.01
CA ASN A 276 16.32 13.63 -16.75
C ASN A 276 15.33 12.45 -16.95
N ILE A 277 15.39 11.45 -16.08
CA ILE A 277 14.47 10.31 -16.08
C ILE A 277 13.65 10.38 -14.78
N LEU A 278 12.34 10.17 -14.87
CA LEU A 278 11.49 10.04 -13.69
C LEU A 278 11.99 8.89 -12.82
N LEU A 279 12.22 9.17 -11.53
CA LEU A 279 12.52 8.12 -10.57
C LEU A 279 11.23 7.72 -9.82
N SER A 280 11.10 6.44 -9.50
CA SER A 280 9.94 5.91 -8.81
C SER A 280 10.31 4.87 -7.75
N ILE A 281 9.38 4.60 -6.85
CA ILE A 281 9.36 3.44 -5.95
C ILE A 281 7.96 2.82 -5.97
N ASN A 282 7.88 1.52 -5.74
CA ASN A 282 6.64 0.81 -5.47
C ASN A 282 6.55 0.44 -3.98
N ILE A 283 5.33 0.29 -3.50
CA ILE A 283 5.01 -0.02 -2.11
C ILE A 283 4.20 -1.31 -2.10
N ALA A 284 4.67 -2.30 -1.34
CA ALA A 284 4.21 -3.69 -1.35
C ALA A 284 2.71 -3.91 -1.10
N GLY A 285 2.01 -2.94 -0.56
CA GLY A 285 0.57 -3.05 -0.36
C GLY A 285 -0.04 -1.77 0.16
N PRO A 286 -1.38 -1.63 0.09
CA PRO A 286 -2.07 -0.42 0.49
C PRO A 286 -1.75 0.02 1.91
N SER A 287 -1.73 -0.90 2.86
CA SER A 287 -1.52 -0.61 4.29
C SER A 287 -0.14 0.00 4.60
N ASP A 288 0.84 -0.16 3.71
CA ASP A 288 2.19 0.34 3.92
C ASP A 288 2.38 1.79 3.42
N ILE A 289 1.48 2.29 2.56
CA ILE A 289 1.58 3.64 1.98
C ILE A 289 1.74 4.74 3.04
N PRO A 290 0.99 4.77 4.15
CA PRO A 290 1.17 5.77 5.20
C PRO A 290 2.57 5.76 5.83
N LEU A 291 3.23 4.61 5.90
CA LEU A 291 4.59 4.47 6.46
C LEU A 291 5.64 5.15 5.57
N PHE A 292 5.39 5.29 4.27
CA PHE A 292 6.27 5.96 3.31
C PHE A 292 5.99 7.47 3.16
N SER A 293 5.14 8.04 4.03
CA SER A 293 4.79 9.47 3.99
C SER A 293 6.03 10.38 4.02
N GLU A 294 7.06 10.01 4.79
CA GLU A 294 8.31 10.79 4.87
C GLU A 294 9.14 10.71 3.59
N CYS A 295 9.11 9.61 2.86
CA CYS A 295 9.71 9.54 1.53
C CYS A 295 9.06 10.56 0.58
N SER A 296 7.72 10.67 0.58
CA SER A 296 6.99 11.68 -0.19
C SER A 296 7.37 13.12 0.20
N ASN A 297 7.63 13.37 1.49
CA ASN A 297 7.98 14.69 1.99
C ASN A 297 9.40 15.10 1.59
N ARG A 298 10.38 14.22 1.85
CA ARG A 298 11.80 14.48 1.63
C ARG A 298 12.21 14.39 0.16
N LEU A 299 11.54 13.54 -0.62
CA LEU A 299 11.89 13.20 -1.99
C LEU A 299 10.68 13.42 -2.93
N PRO A 300 10.20 14.69 -3.05
CA PRO A 300 8.95 15.00 -3.78
C PRO A 300 9.00 14.70 -5.27
N ASP A 301 10.21 14.57 -5.84
CA ASP A 301 10.41 14.29 -7.26
C ASP A 301 10.41 12.77 -7.57
N ILE A 302 10.31 11.92 -6.54
CA ILE A 302 10.21 10.48 -6.72
C ILE A 302 8.72 10.09 -6.74
N TYR A 303 8.30 9.51 -7.85
CA TYR A 303 6.94 8.99 -7.99
C TYR A 303 6.74 7.75 -7.13
N GLN A 304 5.63 7.68 -6.42
CA GLN A 304 5.26 6.54 -5.58
C GLN A 304 3.97 5.92 -6.08
N ALA A 305 3.96 4.61 -6.20
CA ALA A 305 2.80 3.82 -6.57
C ALA A 305 2.66 2.60 -5.66
N VAL A 306 1.52 1.94 -5.73
CA VAL A 306 1.21 0.76 -4.92
C VAL A 306 1.28 -0.51 -5.77
N ASP A 307 1.50 -1.65 -5.13
CA ASP A 307 1.33 -2.95 -5.72
C ASP A 307 0.03 -3.58 -5.22
N LEU A 308 -0.75 -4.10 -6.15
CA LEU A 308 -2.10 -4.60 -5.91
C LEU A 308 -2.27 -6.00 -6.50
N TYR A 309 -2.54 -6.94 -5.62
CA TYR A 309 -2.73 -8.35 -5.94
C TYR A 309 -4.10 -8.81 -5.46
N TYR A 310 -4.89 -9.43 -6.32
CA TYR A 310 -6.19 -9.97 -5.96
C TYR A 310 -6.13 -11.44 -5.55
N ASP A 311 -5.10 -12.14 -5.98
CA ASP A 311 -4.78 -13.48 -5.50
C ASP A 311 -3.42 -13.46 -4.84
N LEU A 312 -3.41 -13.51 -3.52
CA LEU A 312 -2.18 -13.75 -2.81
C LEU A 312 -1.78 -15.20 -3.09
N HIS A 313 -0.85 -15.39 -3.97
CA HIS A 313 -0.26 -16.63 -4.50
C HIS A 313 -0.05 -17.74 -3.47
N ILE A 314 -0.08 -17.41 -2.20
CA ILE A 314 0.21 -18.32 -1.08
C ILE A 314 -1.06 -18.71 -0.32
N SER A 315 -2.17 -17.98 -0.46
CA SER A 315 -3.34 -18.15 0.40
C SER A 315 -4.56 -18.80 -0.25
N GLY A 316 -4.56 -18.98 -1.58
CA GLY A 316 -5.73 -19.51 -2.30
C GLY A 316 -6.99 -18.67 -2.10
N ARG A 317 -6.86 -17.38 -1.82
CA ARG A 317 -7.99 -16.47 -1.63
C ARG A 317 -8.51 -15.98 -2.97
N LEU A 318 -9.25 -16.79 -3.65
CA LEU A 318 -10.19 -16.33 -4.67
C LEU A 318 -11.39 -15.70 -3.96
N ASP A 319 -11.24 -14.45 -3.56
CA ASP A 319 -12.34 -13.70 -2.96
C ASP A 319 -12.53 -12.40 -3.73
N SER A 320 -13.51 -12.41 -4.64
CA SER A 320 -13.93 -11.25 -5.42
C SER A 320 -14.26 -10.02 -4.57
N VAL A 321 -14.54 -10.21 -3.30
CA VAL A 321 -14.74 -9.13 -2.31
C VAL A 321 -13.42 -8.46 -1.97
N THR A 322 -12.40 -9.24 -1.64
CA THR A 322 -11.03 -8.74 -1.36
C THR A 322 -10.50 -7.95 -2.54
N ILE A 323 -10.59 -8.50 -3.76
CA ILE A 323 -10.28 -7.81 -5.01
C ILE A 323 -10.85 -6.40 -5.05
N SER A 324 -12.13 -6.29 -4.72
CA SER A 324 -12.87 -5.04 -4.91
C SER A 324 -12.46 -3.96 -3.90
N TYR A 325 -12.30 -4.31 -2.61
CA TYR A 325 -11.96 -3.31 -1.61
C TYR A 325 -10.47 -2.97 -1.57
N ASP A 326 -9.58 -3.88 -1.92
CA ASP A 326 -8.13 -3.60 -1.99
C ASP A 326 -7.81 -2.59 -3.09
N SER A 327 -8.42 -2.74 -4.28
CA SER A 327 -8.31 -1.75 -5.34
C SER A 327 -8.83 -0.37 -4.92
N GLU A 328 -9.96 -0.33 -4.20
CA GLU A 328 -10.52 0.92 -3.68
C GLU A 328 -9.59 1.56 -2.64
N TYR A 329 -9.12 0.77 -1.68
CA TYR A 329 -8.26 1.25 -0.60
C TYR A 329 -6.91 1.75 -1.11
N GLY A 330 -6.27 0.99 -1.99
CA GLY A 330 -4.98 1.38 -2.60
C GLY A 330 -5.07 2.68 -3.40
N ALA A 331 -6.14 2.84 -4.21
CA ALA A 331 -6.34 4.06 -4.97
C ALA A 331 -6.57 5.28 -4.06
N GLU A 332 -7.38 5.15 -2.99
CA GLU A 332 -7.65 6.26 -2.06
C GLU A 332 -6.41 6.63 -1.23
N LEU A 333 -5.60 5.65 -0.80
CA LEU A 333 -4.32 5.92 -0.14
C LEU A 333 -3.33 6.63 -1.06
N CYS A 334 -3.22 6.22 -2.32
CA CYS A 334 -2.39 6.93 -3.30
C CYS A 334 -2.83 8.39 -3.44
N LYS A 335 -4.14 8.68 -3.51
CA LYS A 335 -4.65 10.06 -3.59
C LYS A 335 -4.25 10.89 -2.36
N ALA A 336 -4.23 10.29 -1.17
CA ALA A 336 -3.91 10.99 0.07
C ALA A 336 -2.41 11.22 0.25
N TYR A 337 -1.58 10.25 -0.10
CA TYR A 337 -0.18 10.21 0.30
C TYR A 337 0.81 10.52 -0.83
N THR A 338 0.48 10.22 -2.10
CA THR A 338 1.40 10.45 -3.21
C THR A 338 1.23 11.85 -3.83
N LYS A 339 2.27 12.37 -4.46
CA LYS A 339 2.23 13.69 -5.11
C LYS A 339 1.87 13.62 -6.59
N GLY A 340 1.86 12.43 -7.17
CA GLY A 340 1.47 12.18 -8.56
C GLY A 340 0.05 11.62 -8.69
N PRO A 341 -0.37 11.29 -9.91
CA PRO A 341 -1.63 10.59 -10.13
C PRO A 341 -1.55 9.18 -9.51
N PRO A 342 -2.65 8.66 -8.95
CA PRO A 342 -2.67 7.32 -8.38
C PRO A 342 -2.28 6.26 -9.41
N GLY A 343 -1.43 5.31 -9.03
CA GLY A 343 -0.99 4.25 -9.93
C GLY A 343 -0.60 2.98 -9.20
N ALA A 344 -0.69 1.86 -9.92
CA ALA A 344 -0.16 0.58 -9.53
C ALA A 344 0.99 0.20 -10.47
N LEU A 345 2.18 -0.04 -9.89
CA LEU A 345 3.35 -0.52 -10.63
C LEU A 345 3.37 -2.04 -10.76
N GLU A 346 2.64 -2.73 -9.89
CA GLU A 346 2.28 -4.12 -10.05
C GLU A 346 0.77 -4.27 -9.84
N TYR A 347 0.10 -4.75 -10.87
CA TYR A 347 -1.33 -4.98 -10.87
C TYR A 347 -1.56 -6.38 -11.43
N GLU A 348 -1.91 -7.32 -10.56
CA GLU A 348 -1.86 -8.74 -10.90
C GLU A 348 -2.66 -9.10 -12.15
N SER A 349 -2.02 -9.84 -13.05
CA SER A 349 -2.62 -10.38 -14.27
C SER A 349 -2.08 -11.76 -14.65
N GLY A 350 -1.18 -12.29 -13.82
CA GLY A 350 -0.61 -13.63 -13.92
C GLY A 350 -0.37 -14.21 -12.54
N ILE A 351 -0.38 -15.53 -12.43
CA ILE A 351 -0.14 -16.26 -11.18
C ILE A 351 1.10 -17.12 -11.38
N PHE A 352 2.06 -17.08 -10.44
CA PHE A 352 3.28 -17.89 -10.53
C PHE A 352 3.10 -19.35 -10.09
N THR A 353 1.90 -19.74 -9.72
CA THR A 353 1.55 -21.13 -9.41
C THR A 353 0.47 -21.64 -10.37
N ASP A 354 0.39 -22.95 -10.53
CA ASP A 354 -0.63 -23.63 -11.32
C ASP A 354 -1.81 -24.14 -10.47
N ILE A 355 -1.97 -23.60 -9.27
CA ILE A 355 -3.03 -24.00 -8.33
C ILE A 355 -4.41 -23.76 -8.94
N HIS A 356 -4.58 -22.66 -9.66
CA HIS A 356 -5.81 -22.31 -10.38
C HIS A 356 -5.55 -21.40 -11.56
N SER A 357 -6.50 -21.34 -12.48
CA SER A 357 -6.44 -20.46 -13.65
C SER A 357 -7.14 -19.13 -13.35
N ILE A 358 -6.68 -18.06 -13.98
CA ILE A 358 -7.36 -16.75 -13.91
C ILE A 358 -8.69 -16.81 -14.62
N ASP A 359 -9.77 -16.48 -13.93
CA ASP A 359 -11.09 -16.28 -14.53
C ASP A 359 -11.09 -14.97 -15.33
N PRO A 360 -11.39 -14.99 -16.64
CA PRO A 360 -11.44 -13.78 -17.44
C PRO A 360 -12.43 -12.73 -16.93
N LYS A 361 -13.50 -13.13 -16.24
CA LYS A 361 -14.47 -12.20 -15.65
C LYS A 361 -13.97 -11.53 -14.38
N GLU A 362 -13.23 -12.24 -13.56
CA GLU A 362 -12.54 -11.65 -12.41
C GLU A 362 -11.50 -10.66 -12.87
N GLN A 363 -10.69 -11.02 -13.88
CA GLN A 363 -9.73 -10.09 -14.48
C GLN A 363 -10.40 -8.86 -15.11
N GLU A 364 -11.56 -9.03 -15.79
CA GLU A 364 -12.36 -7.90 -16.33
C GLU A 364 -12.77 -6.95 -15.20
N LEU A 365 -13.32 -7.50 -14.13
CA LEU A 365 -13.78 -6.74 -12.97
C LEU A 365 -12.61 -6.01 -12.30
N TRP A 366 -11.51 -6.73 -12.05
CA TRP A 366 -10.30 -6.20 -11.44
C TRP A 366 -9.75 -5.00 -12.21
N MET A 367 -9.57 -5.13 -13.52
CA MET A 367 -9.10 -4.06 -14.39
C MET A 367 -10.03 -2.84 -14.39
N ALA A 368 -11.34 -3.07 -14.44
CA ALA A 368 -12.32 -1.98 -14.41
C ALA A 368 -12.30 -1.24 -13.07
N LEU A 369 -12.21 -1.97 -11.95
CA LEU A 369 -12.14 -1.39 -10.61
C LEU A 369 -10.94 -0.47 -10.43
N GLY A 370 -9.76 -0.83 -10.95
CA GLY A 370 -8.59 0.03 -10.90
C GLY A 370 -8.87 1.44 -11.45
N VAL A 371 -9.46 1.52 -12.65
CA VAL A 371 -9.79 2.79 -13.29
C VAL A 371 -10.93 3.52 -12.59
N LEU A 372 -12.00 2.81 -12.22
CA LEU A 372 -13.18 3.39 -11.55
C LEU A 372 -12.84 3.94 -10.16
N ASN A 373 -11.87 3.33 -9.48
CA ASN A 373 -11.34 3.82 -8.21
C ASN A 373 -10.34 4.97 -8.37
N GLY A 374 -9.90 5.23 -9.59
CA GLY A 374 -9.09 6.42 -9.92
C GLY A 374 -7.63 6.16 -10.20
N LEU A 375 -7.19 4.91 -10.37
CA LEU A 375 -5.84 4.63 -10.86
C LEU A 375 -5.67 5.19 -12.28
N ARG A 376 -4.54 5.86 -12.53
CA ARG A 376 -4.18 6.47 -13.82
C ARG A 376 -2.98 5.79 -14.46
N LEU A 377 -2.32 4.91 -13.74
CA LEU A 377 -1.31 3.96 -14.22
C LEU A 377 -1.70 2.58 -13.71
N ILE A 378 -1.75 1.62 -14.61
CA ILE A 378 -1.93 0.20 -14.29
C ILE A 378 -0.84 -0.57 -15.05
N SER A 379 0.07 -1.18 -14.32
CA SER A 379 1.13 -2.03 -14.85
C SER A 379 0.82 -3.50 -14.53
N LEU A 380 0.48 -4.26 -15.55
CA LEU A 380 0.09 -5.66 -15.42
C LEU A 380 1.28 -6.52 -15.00
N PHE A 381 1.16 -7.18 -13.87
CA PHE A 381 2.16 -8.10 -13.33
C PHE A 381 1.58 -9.54 -13.29
N GLN A 382 2.07 -10.53 -14.00
CA GLN A 382 2.90 -10.45 -15.21
C GLN A 382 2.01 -10.37 -16.45
N ALA A 383 2.49 -9.74 -17.53
CA ALA A 383 1.77 -9.71 -18.80
C ALA A 383 2.27 -10.78 -19.77
N VAL A 384 3.50 -11.25 -19.62
CA VAL A 384 4.13 -12.29 -20.44
C VAL A 384 4.77 -13.34 -19.54
N ASP A 385 4.53 -14.62 -19.79
CA ASP A 385 5.20 -15.73 -19.09
C ASP A 385 6.71 -15.72 -19.33
N GLY A 386 7.43 -16.39 -18.43
CA GLY A 386 8.87 -16.61 -18.56
C GLY A 386 9.31 -17.91 -17.91
N ILE A 387 10.57 -18.27 -18.10
CA ILE A 387 11.19 -19.46 -17.51
C ILE A 387 12.30 -19.02 -16.55
N HIS A 388 12.29 -19.57 -15.35
CA HIS A 388 13.43 -19.49 -14.44
C HIS A 388 14.50 -20.51 -14.84
N THR A 389 15.75 -20.09 -14.83
CA THR A 389 16.84 -21.06 -14.80
C THR A 389 16.93 -21.68 -13.40
N PRO A 390 17.38 -22.94 -13.25
CA PRO A 390 17.56 -23.56 -11.93
C PRO A 390 18.48 -22.78 -10.97
N TRP A 391 19.34 -21.96 -11.53
CA TRP A 391 20.25 -21.09 -10.78
C TRP A 391 19.53 -19.90 -10.12
N GLU A 392 18.53 -19.35 -10.78
CA GLU A 392 17.87 -18.09 -10.39
C GLU A 392 16.56 -18.31 -9.64
N ALA A 393 15.95 -19.49 -9.78
CA ALA A 393 14.61 -19.73 -9.29
C ALA A 393 14.57 -20.04 -7.80
N ASP A 394 13.70 -19.37 -7.06
CA ASP A 394 13.19 -19.82 -5.77
C ASP A 394 12.11 -20.88 -5.97
N VAL A 395 11.21 -20.62 -6.90
CA VAL A 395 10.18 -21.54 -7.37
C VAL A 395 10.60 -22.03 -8.74
N GLY A 396 10.97 -23.31 -8.87
CA GLY A 396 11.46 -23.86 -10.13
C GLY A 396 10.40 -23.90 -11.23
N GLY A 397 10.84 -23.85 -12.51
CA GLY A 397 10.01 -24.04 -13.66
C GLY A 397 9.53 -22.76 -14.34
N ILE A 398 8.28 -22.74 -14.79
CA ILE A 398 7.70 -21.62 -15.52
C ILE A 398 7.28 -20.53 -14.52
N TYR A 399 7.70 -19.31 -14.80
CA TYR A 399 7.32 -18.16 -14.03
C TYR A 399 6.03 -17.52 -14.58
N ASN A 400 5.14 -17.12 -13.68
CA ASN A 400 3.83 -16.54 -14.03
C ASN A 400 3.04 -17.40 -15.02
N TYR A 401 2.85 -18.63 -14.66
CA TYR A 401 2.20 -19.68 -15.42
C TYR A 401 0.91 -19.28 -16.14
N ASN A 402 0.15 -18.34 -15.60
CA ASN A 402 -1.12 -17.89 -16.15
C ASN A 402 -1.09 -16.44 -16.67
N ALA A 403 0.06 -15.88 -17.03
CA ALA A 403 0.12 -14.59 -17.69
C ALA A 403 -0.70 -14.56 -19.01
N PRO A 404 -1.29 -13.43 -19.41
CA PRO A 404 -2.15 -13.37 -20.59
C PRO A 404 -1.45 -13.77 -21.89
N ILE A 405 -0.12 -13.56 -21.99
CA ILE A 405 0.68 -13.90 -23.16
C ILE A 405 1.70 -14.97 -22.77
N LYS A 406 1.73 -16.09 -23.47
CA LYS A 406 2.81 -17.07 -23.29
C LYS A 406 4.13 -16.56 -23.87
N MET A 407 5.25 -17.04 -23.34
CA MET A 407 6.61 -16.62 -23.72
C MET A 407 7.00 -16.86 -25.17
N ASP A 408 6.21 -17.64 -25.93
CA ASP A 408 6.41 -17.83 -27.37
C ASP A 408 5.78 -16.71 -28.22
N GLY A 409 4.96 -15.85 -27.55
CA GLY A 409 4.23 -14.77 -28.19
C GLY A 409 3.15 -15.21 -29.18
N GLN A 410 2.77 -16.49 -29.16
CA GLN A 410 1.78 -17.06 -30.08
C GLN A 410 0.51 -17.50 -29.37
N GLU A 411 0.66 -18.14 -28.24
CA GLU A 411 -0.50 -18.57 -27.44
C GLU A 411 -0.94 -17.45 -26.50
N LEU A 412 -2.23 -17.07 -26.63
CA LEU A 412 -2.89 -16.05 -25.82
C LEU A 412 -3.96 -16.70 -24.96
N ARG A 413 -3.94 -16.43 -23.66
CA ARG A 413 -4.94 -16.97 -22.74
C ARG A 413 -6.24 -16.15 -22.77
N PRO A 414 -7.37 -16.70 -22.32
CA PRO A 414 -8.68 -16.03 -22.43
C PRO A 414 -8.73 -14.63 -21.85
N HIS A 415 -8.05 -14.38 -20.73
CA HIS A 415 -8.03 -13.05 -20.09
C HIS A 415 -7.22 -11.99 -20.85
N TYR A 416 -6.39 -12.35 -21.82
CA TYR A 416 -5.80 -11.41 -22.76
C TYR A 416 -6.88 -10.55 -23.45
N TYR A 417 -7.92 -11.20 -23.97
CA TYR A 417 -9.00 -10.52 -24.69
C TYR A 417 -9.88 -9.68 -23.77
N THR A 418 -10.03 -10.08 -22.53
CA THR A 418 -10.73 -9.29 -21.51
C THR A 418 -9.96 -8.03 -21.14
N ILE A 419 -8.66 -8.15 -20.92
CA ILE A 419 -7.77 -7.01 -20.67
C ILE A 419 -7.82 -6.02 -21.85
N GLN A 420 -7.67 -6.52 -23.07
CA GLN A 420 -7.76 -5.70 -24.29
C GLN A 420 -9.09 -4.95 -24.37
N LYS A 421 -10.21 -5.62 -24.09
CA LYS A 421 -11.54 -5.03 -24.10
C LYS A 421 -11.66 -3.89 -23.07
N VAL A 422 -11.16 -4.07 -21.84
CA VAL A 422 -11.21 -3.05 -20.78
C VAL A 422 -10.36 -1.86 -21.16
N ILE A 423 -9.13 -2.08 -21.64
CA ILE A 423 -8.25 -1.01 -22.12
C ILE A 423 -8.93 -0.19 -23.23
N HIS A 424 -9.50 -0.84 -24.22
CA HIS A 424 -10.20 -0.14 -25.32
C HIS A 424 -11.42 0.64 -24.82
N TYR A 425 -12.17 0.08 -23.87
CA TYR A 425 -13.35 0.77 -23.31
C TYR A 425 -12.97 2.09 -22.64
N PHE A 426 -11.98 2.09 -21.75
CA PHE A 426 -11.58 3.30 -21.02
C PHE A 426 -10.81 4.29 -21.89
N ASN A 427 -9.99 3.82 -22.83
CA ASN A 427 -9.32 4.69 -23.80
C ASN A 427 -10.32 5.34 -24.77
N GLY A 428 -11.47 4.73 -25.02
CA GLY A 428 -12.54 5.24 -25.88
C GLY A 428 -13.40 6.35 -25.23
N ASP A 429 -13.35 6.51 -23.91
CA ASP A 429 -14.12 7.53 -23.18
C ASP A 429 -13.22 8.35 -22.25
N PRO A 430 -12.60 9.44 -22.74
CA PRO A 430 -11.74 10.32 -21.93
C PRO A 430 -12.41 10.93 -20.71
N TRP A 431 -13.75 10.87 -20.61
CA TRP A 431 -14.50 11.35 -19.45
C TRP A 431 -13.97 10.77 -18.13
N PHE A 432 -13.50 9.52 -18.14
CA PHE A 432 -12.99 8.84 -16.94
C PHE A 432 -11.68 9.44 -16.41
N LEU A 433 -10.91 10.14 -17.22
CA LEU A 433 -9.68 10.80 -16.76
C LEU A 433 -9.98 11.87 -15.70
N ASP A 434 -11.14 12.53 -15.84
CA ASP A 434 -11.59 13.59 -14.95
C ASP A 434 -12.57 13.11 -13.87
N ALA A 435 -12.84 11.81 -13.79
CA ALA A 435 -13.78 11.26 -12.84
C ALA A 435 -13.18 11.15 -11.44
N GLU A 436 -13.96 11.59 -10.45
CA GLU A 436 -13.67 11.46 -9.02
C GLU A 436 -14.89 10.91 -8.28
N LYS A 437 -14.65 10.09 -7.23
CA LYS A 437 -15.73 9.60 -6.39
C LYS A 437 -16.37 10.70 -5.56
N GLU A 438 -17.66 10.56 -5.29
CA GLU A 438 -18.34 11.28 -4.22
C GLU A 438 -18.32 10.40 -2.96
N TYR A 439 -18.03 10.99 -1.79
CA TYR A 439 -17.76 10.25 -0.56
C TYR A 439 -18.84 10.49 0.50
N ASP A 440 -19.23 9.42 1.19
CA ASP A 440 -20.09 9.47 2.37
C ASP A 440 -19.34 9.94 3.61
N LEU A 441 -18.08 9.49 3.74
CA LEU A 441 -17.18 9.81 4.85
C LEU A 441 -15.71 9.75 4.44
N PHE A 442 -14.84 10.12 5.36
CA PHE A 442 -13.39 9.96 5.18
C PHE A 442 -12.78 9.13 6.31
N ILE A 443 -11.79 8.31 5.97
CA ILE A 443 -10.92 7.66 6.95
C ILE A 443 -9.76 8.60 7.22
N GLY A 444 -9.59 9.00 8.47
CA GLY A 444 -8.44 9.77 8.92
C GLY A 444 -7.31 8.81 9.29
N THR A 445 -6.21 8.86 8.52
CA THR A 445 -5.01 8.07 8.76
C THR A 445 -3.89 8.95 9.31
N TYR A 446 -2.93 8.34 9.95
CA TYR A 446 -1.67 8.93 10.36
C TYR A 446 -0.62 7.82 10.31
N ASP A 447 0.66 8.14 10.49
CA ASP A 447 1.77 7.18 10.44
C ASP A 447 1.71 6.14 11.59
N ASN A 448 0.58 5.50 11.71
CA ASN A 448 0.34 4.40 12.62
C ASN A 448 0.53 3.06 11.90
N LEU A 449 0.89 2.07 12.68
CA LEU A 449 1.03 0.69 12.22
C LEU A 449 -0.28 -0.10 12.35
N VAL A 450 -1.39 0.59 12.50
CA VAL A 450 -2.72 -0.02 12.53
C VAL A 450 -3.27 0.00 11.12
N SER A 451 -3.44 -1.18 10.56
CA SER A 451 -4.10 -1.34 9.26
C SER A 451 -5.59 -1.01 9.40
N ASP A 452 -6.09 -0.15 8.52
CA ASP A 452 -7.51 0.19 8.43
C ASP A 452 -8.33 -0.82 7.62
N ILE A 453 -7.72 -1.93 7.18
CA ILE A 453 -8.34 -2.90 6.26
C ILE A 453 -9.67 -3.45 6.77
N SER A 454 -9.80 -3.72 8.09
CA SER A 454 -11.06 -4.19 8.67
C SER A 454 -12.18 -3.17 8.55
N THR A 455 -11.86 -1.88 8.77
CA THR A 455 -12.81 -0.78 8.58
C THR A 455 -13.18 -0.63 7.11
N VAL A 456 -12.20 -0.69 6.20
CA VAL A 456 -12.42 -0.64 4.75
C VAL A 456 -13.35 -1.76 4.29
N HIS A 457 -13.12 -2.99 4.74
CA HIS A 457 -13.99 -4.12 4.43
C HIS A 457 -15.42 -3.91 4.95
N LEU A 458 -15.57 -3.39 6.17
CA LEU A 458 -16.88 -3.08 6.73
C LEU A 458 -17.61 -1.99 5.92
N LEU A 459 -16.92 -0.91 5.55
CA LEU A 459 -17.47 0.17 4.72
C LEU A 459 -17.86 -0.33 3.34
N PHE A 460 -17.00 -1.14 2.71
CA PHE A 460 -17.28 -1.76 1.43
C PHE A 460 -18.58 -2.61 1.47
N ARG A 461 -18.69 -3.50 2.46
CA ARG A 461 -19.89 -4.35 2.66
C ARG A 461 -21.13 -3.54 3.06
N GLY A 462 -20.94 -2.42 3.74
CA GLY A 462 -22.02 -1.47 4.07
C GLY A 462 -22.47 -0.62 2.88
N ASN A 463 -21.78 -0.70 1.76
CA ASN A 463 -21.90 0.20 0.61
C ASN A 463 -21.67 1.67 0.97
N ILE A 464 -20.72 1.94 1.84
CA ILE A 464 -20.32 3.29 2.23
C ILE A 464 -19.08 3.67 1.41
N THR A 465 -19.17 4.79 0.70
CA THR A 465 -18.06 5.32 -0.10
C THR A 465 -17.17 6.17 0.78
N PHE A 466 -15.87 5.91 0.76
CA PHE A 466 -14.92 6.62 1.61
C PHE A 466 -13.79 7.25 0.80
N GLY A 467 -13.29 8.38 1.30
CA GLY A 467 -11.99 8.93 0.94
C GLY A 467 -11.01 8.79 2.09
N ILE A 468 -9.75 9.17 1.89
CA ILE A 468 -8.70 9.13 2.93
C ILE A 468 -8.10 10.52 3.12
N ILE A 469 -7.79 10.85 4.37
CA ILE A 469 -7.09 12.09 4.76
C ILE A 469 -5.88 11.72 5.62
N ASP A 470 -4.70 12.23 5.25
CA ASP A 470 -3.52 12.18 6.10
C ASP A 470 -3.62 13.27 7.18
N LEU A 471 -4.00 12.86 8.38
CA LEU A 471 -4.16 13.77 9.52
C LEU A 471 -2.84 14.33 10.05
N THR A 472 -1.69 13.84 9.60
CA THR A 472 -0.39 14.46 9.94
C THR A 472 -0.11 15.69 9.08
N ARG A 473 -0.74 15.80 7.91
CA ARG A 473 -0.51 16.86 6.92
C ARG A 473 -1.61 17.92 6.89
N GLU A 474 -2.88 17.50 7.00
CA GLU A 474 -4.01 18.40 6.84
C GLU A 474 -5.09 18.21 7.88
N SER A 475 -5.83 19.30 8.17
CA SER A 475 -7.02 19.28 9.02
C SER A 475 -8.23 18.77 8.24
N PRO A 476 -9.07 17.90 8.84
CA PRO A 476 -10.22 17.34 8.16
C PRO A 476 -11.28 18.39 7.83
N LYS A 477 -11.72 18.42 6.56
CA LYS A 477 -12.82 19.27 6.06
C LYS A 477 -13.85 18.39 5.36
N CYS A 478 -14.45 17.46 6.10
CA CYS A 478 -15.33 16.44 5.54
C CYS A 478 -16.60 16.33 6.37
N PRO A 479 -17.68 15.77 5.80
CA PRO A 479 -18.97 15.63 6.48
C PRO A 479 -18.93 14.68 7.67
N CYS A 480 -18.08 13.65 7.60
CA CYS A 480 -17.85 12.66 8.66
C CYS A 480 -16.43 12.10 8.54
N LEU A 481 -15.77 11.93 9.67
CA LEU A 481 -14.43 11.37 9.79
C LEU A 481 -14.46 10.08 10.61
N TRP A 482 -13.78 9.05 10.15
CA TRP A 482 -13.53 7.82 10.91
C TRP A 482 -12.04 7.68 11.20
N VAL A 483 -11.66 7.48 12.45
CA VAL A 483 -10.27 7.30 12.85
C VAL A 483 -10.13 6.05 13.72
N ASN A 484 -9.24 5.16 13.32
CA ASN A 484 -8.82 4.04 14.16
C ASN A 484 -7.67 4.48 15.06
N MET A 485 -7.92 4.42 16.36
CA MET A 485 -6.94 4.81 17.39
C MET A 485 -5.87 3.73 17.57
N SER A 486 -4.68 4.16 17.96
CA SER A 486 -3.57 3.32 18.41
C SER A 486 -2.96 3.86 19.69
N LYS A 487 -2.17 3.05 20.41
CA LYS A 487 -1.56 3.42 21.71
C LYS A 487 -0.71 4.69 21.66
N VAL A 488 -0.16 5.02 20.50
CA VAL A 488 0.55 6.27 20.28
C VAL A 488 -0.13 7.02 19.14
N MET A 489 -0.51 8.27 19.39
CA MET A 489 -1.12 9.15 18.40
C MET A 489 -0.38 10.49 18.39
N PRO A 490 0.08 10.98 17.21
CA PRO A 490 0.79 12.26 17.13
C PRO A 490 -0.04 13.42 17.70
N GLN A 491 0.60 14.33 18.45
CA GLN A 491 -0.11 15.46 19.09
C GLN A 491 -0.84 16.31 18.04
N VAL A 492 -0.24 16.52 16.87
CA VAL A 492 -0.89 17.27 15.80
C VAL A 492 -2.19 16.63 15.32
N VAL A 493 -2.29 15.30 15.35
CA VAL A 493 -3.52 14.57 15.01
C VAL A 493 -4.56 14.76 16.11
N ILE A 494 -4.15 14.61 17.37
CA ILE A 494 -5.01 14.85 18.54
C ILE A 494 -5.62 16.25 18.47
N ASP A 495 -4.80 17.28 18.26
CA ASP A 495 -5.23 18.68 18.21
C ASP A 495 -6.23 18.91 17.06
N ARG A 496 -5.99 18.33 15.89
CA ARG A 496 -6.89 18.41 14.72
C ARG A 496 -8.24 17.73 14.95
N LEU A 497 -8.25 16.60 15.65
CA LEU A 497 -9.50 15.91 15.99
C LEU A 497 -10.32 16.73 16.98
N ILE A 498 -9.69 17.34 17.99
CA ILE A 498 -10.35 18.21 18.96
C ILE A 498 -10.94 19.43 18.26
N GLU A 499 -10.16 20.10 17.40
CA GLU A 499 -10.61 21.25 16.61
C GLU A 499 -11.77 20.88 15.68
N TYR A 500 -11.67 19.73 14.98
CA TYR A 500 -12.73 19.24 14.11
C TYR A 500 -14.05 19.05 14.84
N ILE A 501 -14.02 18.48 16.05
CA ILE A 501 -15.23 18.31 16.88
C ILE A 501 -15.76 19.65 17.37
N HIS A 502 -14.90 20.56 17.83
CA HIS A 502 -15.34 21.88 18.29
C HIS A 502 -15.96 22.72 17.16
N SER A 503 -15.55 22.50 15.92
CA SER A 503 -16.13 23.15 14.74
C SER A 503 -17.45 22.51 14.24
N GLY A 504 -17.95 21.49 14.93
CA GLY A 504 -19.22 20.83 14.58
C GLY A 504 -19.04 19.54 13.77
N GLY A 505 -17.83 19.00 13.72
CA GLY A 505 -17.51 17.76 13.01
C GLY A 505 -18.25 16.53 13.54
N LYS A 506 -18.40 15.53 12.69
CA LYS A 506 -18.96 14.21 13.01
C LYS A 506 -17.85 13.18 12.96
N LEU A 507 -17.52 12.57 14.09
CA LEU A 507 -16.35 11.72 14.27
C LEU A 507 -16.75 10.32 14.73
N ILE A 508 -16.16 9.31 14.10
CA ILE A 508 -16.18 7.93 14.60
C ILE A 508 -14.76 7.60 15.07
N LEU A 509 -14.61 7.29 16.34
CA LEU A 509 -13.36 6.86 16.96
C LEU A 509 -13.48 5.40 17.39
N THR A 510 -12.65 4.54 16.82
CA THR A 510 -12.59 3.12 17.15
C THR A 510 -11.15 2.66 17.35
N GLY A 511 -10.95 1.48 17.93
CA GLY A 511 -9.62 0.94 18.15
C GLY A 511 -9.10 1.18 19.57
N GLU A 512 -7.79 1.08 19.74
CA GLU A 512 -7.16 1.13 21.06
C GLU A 512 -6.91 2.58 21.48
N PRO A 513 -7.47 3.03 22.61
CA PRO A 513 -7.31 4.41 23.07
C PRO A 513 -5.83 4.81 23.20
N PRO A 514 -5.43 6.01 22.76
CA PRO A 514 -4.05 6.43 22.82
C PRO A 514 -3.60 6.67 24.26
N LEU A 515 -2.50 6.02 24.64
CA LEU A 515 -1.84 6.20 25.93
C LEU A 515 -0.87 7.37 25.89
N TYR A 516 -0.19 7.54 24.77
CA TYR A 516 0.87 8.53 24.58
C TYR A 516 0.69 9.32 23.28
N ASN A 517 1.24 10.53 23.24
CA ASN A 517 1.50 11.22 21.99
C ASN A 517 2.87 10.81 21.41
N ASP A 518 3.22 11.32 20.23
CA ASP A 518 4.49 11.07 19.54
C ASP A 518 5.74 11.50 20.32
N LYS A 519 5.58 12.39 21.34
CA LYS A 519 6.65 12.80 22.25
C LYS A 519 6.73 11.93 23.51
N GLY A 520 5.87 10.92 23.64
CA GLY A 520 5.78 10.03 24.79
C GLY A 520 5.12 10.61 26.01
N LEU A 521 4.49 11.77 25.89
CA LEU A 521 3.67 12.35 26.95
C LEU A 521 2.29 11.67 26.98
N PRO A 522 1.62 11.61 28.14
CA PRO A 522 0.27 11.08 28.22
C PRO A 522 -0.66 11.75 27.19
N SER A 523 -1.45 10.96 26.49
CA SER A 523 -2.43 11.48 25.53
C SER A 523 -3.55 12.22 26.25
N ASN A 524 -3.89 13.41 25.76
CA ASN A 524 -5.00 14.21 26.25
C ASN A 524 -6.28 14.08 25.40
N LEU A 525 -6.33 13.16 24.42
CA LEU A 525 -7.45 13.05 23.49
C LEU A 525 -8.79 12.82 24.21
N LEU A 526 -8.86 11.76 25.03
CA LEU A 526 -10.11 11.38 25.68
C LEU A 526 -10.57 12.44 26.69
N GLU A 527 -9.64 12.98 27.49
CA GLU A 527 -9.92 14.06 28.44
C GLU A 527 -10.48 15.29 27.73
N SER A 528 -9.81 15.74 26.64
CA SER A 528 -10.26 16.91 25.87
C SER A 528 -11.60 16.69 25.16
N LEU A 529 -11.96 15.47 24.86
CA LEU A 529 -13.28 15.11 24.31
C LEU A 529 -14.31 14.78 25.40
N GLY A 530 -13.93 14.79 26.67
CA GLY A 530 -14.78 14.47 27.83
C GLY A 530 -15.29 13.02 27.77
N ILE A 531 -14.44 12.08 27.34
CA ILE A 531 -14.75 10.65 27.25
C ILE A 531 -14.08 9.94 28.44
N GLU A 532 -14.88 9.28 29.26
CA GLU A 532 -14.40 8.47 30.38
C GLU A 532 -14.60 6.98 30.10
N LEU A 533 -13.59 6.20 30.47
CA LEU A 533 -13.60 4.74 30.32
C LEU A 533 -13.71 4.07 31.70
N GLU A 534 -14.34 2.91 31.72
CA GLU A 534 -14.36 2.05 32.94
C GLU A 534 -13.96 0.62 32.56
N SER A 535 -13.43 -0.11 33.53
CA SER A 535 -13.18 -1.53 33.36
C SER A 535 -14.50 -2.28 33.16
N PRO A 536 -14.60 -3.21 32.23
CA PRO A 536 -15.82 -4.01 32.09
C PRO A 536 -15.98 -4.94 33.28
N ASN A 537 -17.23 -5.18 33.68
CA ASN A 537 -17.58 -6.10 34.80
C ASN A 537 -17.09 -7.53 34.54
N SER A 538 -16.98 -7.92 33.26
CA SER A 538 -16.37 -9.16 32.81
C SER A 538 -15.73 -8.98 31.43
N PRO A 539 -14.74 -9.79 31.04
CA PRO A 539 -14.29 -9.82 29.65
C PRO A 539 -15.48 -10.11 28.73
N PHE A 540 -15.63 -9.35 27.66
CA PHE A 540 -16.71 -9.52 26.71
C PHE A 540 -16.20 -9.70 25.28
N SER A 541 -16.98 -10.38 24.47
CA SER A 541 -16.71 -10.59 23.04
C SER A 541 -17.94 -10.39 22.17
N LEU A 542 -19.09 -10.25 22.80
CA LEU A 542 -20.36 -9.98 22.12
C LEU A 542 -20.86 -8.60 22.48
N VAL A 543 -21.42 -7.94 21.49
CA VAL A 543 -22.00 -6.60 21.61
C VAL A 543 -23.44 -6.67 21.12
N LYS A 544 -24.36 -6.29 21.99
CA LYS A 544 -25.78 -6.18 21.71
C LYS A 544 -26.13 -4.77 21.29
N PHE A 545 -26.89 -4.64 20.18
CA PHE A 545 -27.48 -3.38 19.73
C PHE A 545 -28.89 -3.67 19.19
N ASN A 546 -29.76 -2.67 19.19
CA ASN A 546 -31.19 -2.87 18.97
C ASN A 546 -31.78 -3.93 19.94
N GLU A 547 -33.00 -4.40 19.72
CA GLU A 547 -33.67 -5.29 20.67
C GLU A 547 -33.04 -6.69 20.71
N ASP A 548 -32.65 -7.27 19.56
CA ASP A 548 -32.19 -8.66 19.44
C ASP A 548 -30.98 -8.89 18.52
N GLN A 549 -30.22 -7.85 18.18
CA GLN A 549 -29.04 -7.99 17.30
C GLN A 549 -27.74 -8.02 18.10
N TYR A 550 -26.85 -8.93 17.71
CA TYR A 550 -25.52 -9.11 18.32
C TYR A 550 -24.44 -9.18 17.27
N VAL A 551 -23.29 -8.59 17.56
CA VAL A 551 -22.06 -8.79 16.80
C VAL A 551 -20.96 -9.31 17.70
N ARG A 552 -20.08 -10.12 17.12
CA ARG A 552 -18.84 -10.52 17.77
C ARG A 552 -17.74 -9.50 17.44
N LEU A 553 -17.10 -8.94 18.47
CA LEU A 553 -16.06 -7.91 18.33
C LEU A 553 -14.69 -8.47 18.00
N THR A 554 -14.43 -9.68 18.46
CA THR A 554 -13.17 -10.35 18.22
C THR A 554 -13.36 -11.36 17.11
N GLY A 555 -13.22 -10.93 15.89
CA GLY A 555 -13.14 -11.81 14.76
C GLY A 555 -11.87 -12.68 14.79
N PHE A 556 -11.66 -13.41 13.74
CA PHE A 556 -10.48 -14.22 13.50
C PHE A 556 -9.15 -13.46 13.74
N ALA A 557 -9.10 -12.19 13.37
CA ALA A 557 -7.94 -11.34 13.54
C ALA A 557 -7.51 -11.14 15.01
N GLY A 558 -8.44 -11.08 15.95
CA GLY A 558 -8.11 -10.91 17.37
C GLY A 558 -7.50 -12.15 18.03
N LYS A 559 -7.76 -13.35 17.49
CA LYS A 559 -7.20 -14.62 17.99
C LYS A 559 -5.96 -15.07 17.24
N VAL A 560 -5.90 -14.83 15.93
CA VAL A 560 -4.80 -15.31 15.07
C VAL A 560 -3.47 -14.64 15.43
N PHE A 561 -3.47 -13.40 15.93
CA PHE A 561 -2.25 -12.67 16.27
C PHE A 561 -1.94 -12.60 17.77
N GLY A 562 -2.65 -13.35 18.62
CA GLY A 562 -2.32 -13.50 20.04
C GLY A 562 -2.34 -12.22 20.90
N ARG A 563 -2.80 -11.09 20.36
CA ARG A 563 -2.85 -9.82 21.09
C ARG A 563 -4.17 -9.72 21.87
N LYS A 564 -4.10 -9.76 23.21
CA LYS A 564 -5.22 -9.36 24.06
C LYS A 564 -5.44 -7.85 23.87
N LYS A 565 -6.50 -7.46 23.18
CA LYS A 565 -6.94 -6.06 23.17
C LYS A 565 -7.68 -5.76 24.47
N THR A 566 -7.33 -4.66 25.12
CA THR A 566 -8.05 -4.18 26.28
C THR A 566 -9.35 -3.54 25.81
N LEU A 567 -10.47 -4.14 26.14
CA LEU A 567 -11.79 -3.61 25.87
C LEU A 567 -12.28 -2.85 27.11
N TYR A 568 -12.91 -1.70 26.90
CA TYR A 568 -13.46 -0.86 27.97
C TYR A 568 -14.94 -0.65 27.78
N ALA A 569 -15.65 -0.45 28.89
CA ALA A 569 -16.99 0.11 28.92
C ALA A 569 -16.90 1.64 28.97
N LEU A 570 -17.98 2.31 28.58
CA LEU A 570 -18.07 3.75 28.44
C LEU A 570 -18.94 4.34 29.55
N LYS A 571 -18.45 5.40 30.18
CA LYS A 571 -19.23 6.18 31.11
C LYS A 571 -19.91 7.38 30.46
N ASP A 572 -21.00 7.82 31.04
CA ASP A 572 -21.68 9.09 30.75
C ASP A 572 -21.88 9.40 29.27
N THR A 573 -22.26 8.35 28.49
CA THR A 573 -22.62 8.52 27.09
C THR A 573 -23.94 9.27 26.96
N ASP A 574 -24.01 10.26 26.05
CA ASP A 574 -25.28 10.97 25.77
C ASP A 574 -26.33 10.04 25.15
N ILE A 575 -25.87 9.07 24.29
CA ILE A 575 -26.73 8.05 23.67
C ILE A 575 -25.99 6.72 23.64
N PRO A 576 -26.40 5.70 24.41
CA PRO A 576 -25.86 4.35 24.25
C PRO A 576 -26.33 3.74 22.95
N LEU A 577 -25.40 3.21 22.13
CA LEU A 577 -25.74 2.51 20.88
C LEU A 577 -25.66 1.00 21.03
N ALA A 578 -24.69 0.51 21.81
CA ALA A 578 -24.50 -0.92 22.00
C ALA A 578 -23.96 -1.23 23.40
N THR A 579 -24.29 -2.42 23.91
CA THR A 579 -23.91 -2.89 25.25
C THR A 579 -23.23 -4.24 25.19
N ASN A 580 -22.41 -4.56 26.19
CA ASN A 580 -21.88 -5.91 26.42
C ASN A 580 -22.90 -6.83 27.09
N GLU A 581 -22.49 -8.06 27.39
CA GLU A 581 -23.33 -9.06 28.06
C GLU A 581 -23.76 -8.64 29.48
N THR A 582 -23.00 -7.78 30.12
CA THR A 582 -23.31 -7.22 31.45
C THR A 582 -24.06 -5.90 31.38
N LYS A 583 -24.59 -5.52 30.22
CA LYS A 583 -25.38 -4.30 29.96
C LYS A 583 -24.61 -3.00 30.14
N GLN A 584 -23.28 -3.01 30.19
CA GLN A 584 -22.48 -1.77 30.15
C GLN A 584 -22.39 -1.28 28.70
N THR A 585 -22.45 0.03 28.50
CA THR A 585 -22.31 0.66 27.18
C THR A 585 -20.88 0.44 26.65
N VAL A 586 -20.74 -0.01 25.40
CA VAL A 586 -19.45 -0.26 24.74
C VAL A 586 -19.32 0.47 23.42
N ILE A 587 -20.44 0.94 22.84
CA ILE A 587 -20.48 1.94 21.80
C ILE A 587 -21.48 3.00 22.22
N GLY A 588 -21.09 4.26 22.16
CA GLY A 588 -21.95 5.36 22.53
C GLY A 588 -21.70 6.62 21.71
N VAL A 589 -22.68 7.53 21.73
CA VAL A 589 -22.55 8.86 21.15
C VAL A 589 -22.26 9.86 22.25
N TYR A 590 -21.27 10.72 22.02
CA TYR A 590 -20.99 11.90 22.81
C TYR A 590 -21.28 13.16 22.01
N LYS A 591 -22.03 14.10 22.58
CA LYS A 591 -22.29 15.43 22.00
C LYS A 591 -21.34 16.44 22.60
N ARG A 592 -20.60 17.17 21.77
CA ARG A 592 -19.62 18.16 22.22
C ARG A 592 -19.81 19.45 21.42
N GLY A 593 -20.55 20.39 22.05
CA GLY A 593 -20.98 21.59 21.34
C GLY A 593 -21.85 21.25 20.13
N LEU A 594 -21.40 21.65 18.93
CA LEU A 594 -22.03 21.32 17.66
C LEU A 594 -21.59 19.96 17.10
N GLY A 595 -20.48 19.41 17.60
CA GLY A 595 -19.90 18.15 17.15
C GLY A 595 -20.53 16.92 17.79
N LYS A 596 -20.39 15.78 17.12
CA LYS A 596 -20.84 14.48 17.61
C LYS A 596 -19.75 13.43 17.43
N ILE A 597 -19.59 12.55 18.40
CA ILE A 597 -18.60 11.47 18.38
C ILE A 597 -19.32 10.15 18.63
N VAL A 598 -19.15 9.20 17.72
CA VAL A 598 -19.39 7.77 18.00
C VAL A 598 -18.08 7.19 18.48
N PHE A 599 -18.08 6.57 19.64
CA PHE A 599 -16.87 6.06 20.26
C PHE A 599 -17.02 4.58 20.66
N GLY A 600 -15.95 3.79 20.40
CA GLY A 600 -15.82 2.41 20.85
C GLY A 600 -14.35 1.99 20.92
N THR A 601 -13.98 1.14 21.89
CA THR A 601 -12.57 0.76 22.15
C THR A 601 -12.12 -0.47 21.35
N PHE A 602 -12.75 -0.74 20.21
CA PHE A 602 -12.43 -1.86 19.31
C PHE A 602 -12.59 -1.42 17.86
N MET A 603 -11.96 -2.14 16.96
CA MET A 603 -12.15 -1.96 15.52
C MET A 603 -13.27 -2.89 15.05
N PRO A 604 -14.38 -2.35 14.53
CA PRO A 604 -15.41 -3.19 13.92
C PRO A 604 -14.88 -3.79 12.61
N GLU A 605 -15.22 -5.05 12.38
CA GLU A 605 -14.92 -5.72 11.12
C GLU A 605 -16.21 -6.37 10.58
N TYR A 606 -16.23 -6.74 9.31
CA TYR A 606 -17.36 -7.42 8.72
C TYR A 606 -17.15 -8.94 8.72
N ILE A 607 -18.04 -9.66 9.41
CA ILE A 607 -18.10 -11.13 9.39
C ILE A 607 -19.50 -11.61 9.03
N VAL A 608 -20.51 -10.93 9.54
CA VAL A 608 -21.93 -11.26 9.35
C VAL A 608 -22.73 -9.99 9.06
N SER A 609 -23.96 -10.15 8.54
CA SER A 609 -24.82 -9.02 8.14
C SER A 609 -25.11 -8.03 9.26
N GLU A 610 -25.14 -8.48 10.52
CA GLU A 610 -25.36 -7.65 11.69
C GLU A 610 -24.27 -6.58 11.88
N HIS A 611 -23.04 -6.81 11.41
CA HIS A 611 -22.00 -5.79 11.40
C HIS A 611 -22.36 -4.60 10.48
N LYS A 612 -23.00 -4.88 9.33
CA LYS A 612 -23.56 -3.83 8.48
C LYS A 612 -24.68 -3.05 9.20
N SER A 613 -25.54 -3.74 9.93
CA SER A 613 -26.61 -3.09 10.71
C SER A 613 -26.04 -2.18 11.80
N LEU A 614 -24.98 -2.62 12.49
CA LEU A 614 -24.28 -1.82 13.49
C LEU A 614 -23.62 -0.58 12.85
N LEU A 615 -22.96 -0.74 11.70
CA LEU A 615 -22.37 0.36 10.93
C LEU A 615 -23.44 1.42 10.60
N LEU A 616 -24.57 0.99 10.04
CA LEU A 616 -25.65 1.90 9.65
C LEU A 616 -26.24 2.62 10.89
N LEU A 617 -26.35 1.93 12.03
CA LEU A 617 -26.77 2.56 13.29
C LEU A 617 -25.80 3.64 13.75
N MET A 618 -24.47 3.38 13.66
CA MET A 618 -23.44 4.36 13.99
C MET A 618 -23.55 5.60 13.09
N LEU A 619 -23.66 5.43 11.78
CA LEU A 619 -23.79 6.52 10.82
C LEU A 619 -25.10 7.32 11.01
N GLN A 620 -26.22 6.63 11.20
CA GLN A 620 -27.51 7.25 11.44
C GLN A 620 -27.50 8.11 12.73
N SER A 621 -26.82 7.65 13.78
CA SER A 621 -26.70 8.41 15.05
C SER A 621 -25.95 9.75 14.86
N LEU A 622 -25.07 9.82 13.86
CA LEU A 622 -24.40 11.03 13.43
C LEU A 622 -25.22 11.83 12.39
N GLY A 623 -26.34 11.30 11.91
CA GLY A 623 -27.12 11.91 10.84
C GLY A 623 -26.38 11.86 9.50
N ILE A 624 -25.70 10.74 9.22
CA ILE A 624 -25.08 10.45 7.94
C ILE A 624 -25.98 9.43 7.21
N GLU A 625 -26.39 9.80 6.01
CA GLU A 625 -27.12 8.92 5.10
C GLU A 625 -26.23 8.58 3.90
N PRO A 626 -26.09 7.29 3.52
CA PRO A 626 -25.32 6.90 2.34
C PRO A 626 -25.85 7.54 1.06
N LEU A 627 -24.96 8.03 0.20
CA LEU A 627 -25.28 8.61 -1.11
C LEU A 627 -26.00 7.60 -2.02
N VAL A 628 -25.63 6.33 -1.88
CA VAL A 628 -26.25 5.22 -2.61
C VAL A 628 -26.60 4.11 -1.63
N LYS A 629 -27.87 3.69 -1.60
CA LYS A 629 -28.32 2.56 -0.77
C LYS A 629 -28.55 1.34 -1.64
N THR A 630 -27.90 0.24 -1.29
CA THR A 630 -27.97 -1.07 -1.93
C THR A 630 -27.82 -2.16 -0.89
N ASP A 631 -28.32 -3.35 -1.15
CA ASP A 631 -28.24 -4.47 -0.21
C ASP A 631 -26.99 -5.35 -0.44
N ARG A 632 -26.76 -5.80 -1.66
CA ARG A 632 -25.72 -6.77 -2.00
C ARG A 632 -24.70 -6.29 -3.03
N LEU A 633 -25.10 -5.35 -3.91
CA LEU A 633 -24.21 -4.76 -4.90
C LEU A 633 -23.28 -3.72 -4.26
N ARG A 634 -22.11 -3.49 -4.84
CA ARG A 634 -21.34 -2.28 -4.61
C ARG A 634 -21.79 -1.22 -5.60
N ALA A 635 -22.18 -0.04 -5.12
CA ALA A 635 -22.55 1.06 -6.01
C ALA A 635 -22.06 2.39 -5.45
N PHE A 636 -21.51 3.23 -6.31
CA PHE A 636 -20.97 4.54 -5.93
C PHE A 636 -21.08 5.53 -7.09
N ILE A 637 -21.08 6.81 -6.74
CA ILE A 637 -21.15 7.91 -7.70
C ILE A 637 -19.74 8.37 -8.04
N ILE A 638 -19.48 8.53 -9.33
CA ILE A 638 -18.31 9.26 -9.83
C ILE A 638 -18.81 10.52 -10.56
N ARG A 639 -18.09 11.62 -10.34
CA ARG A 639 -18.38 12.92 -10.93
C ARG A 639 -17.21 13.42 -11.75
N ASN A 640 -17.46 13.89 -12.96
CA ASN A 640 -16.43 14.54 -13.76
C ASN A 640 -16.15 15.94 -13.19
N ARG A 641 -14.90 16.21 -12.87
CA ARG A 641 -14.46 17.48 -12.25
C ARG A 641 -14.71 18.70 -13.13
N ASN A 642 -14.63 18.53 -14.45
CA ASN A 642 -14.70 19.64 -15.41
C ASN A 642 -16.15 19.96 -15.82
N THR A 643 -16.98 18.93 -15.98
CA THR A 643 -18.36 19.09 -16.48
C THR A 643 -19.42 19.03 -15.38
N GLY A 644 -19.10 18.44 -14.22
CA GLY A 644 -20.04 18.17 -13.16
C GLY A 644 -20.99 16.98 -13.45
N GLU A 645 -20.90 16.34 -14.63
CA GLU A 645 -21.69 15.16 -14.99
C GLU A 645 -21.41 14.03 -13.99
N ARG A 646 -22.50 13.39 -13.55
CA ARG A 646 -22.45 12.28 -12.58
C ARG A 646 -22.79 10.97 -13.27
N ARG A 647 -22.07 9.91 -12.91
CA ARG A 647 -22.35 8.54 -13.32
C ARG A 647 -22.39 7.63 -12.10
N LEU A 648 -23.35 6.70 -12.08
CA LEU A 648 -23.46 5.65 -11.07
C LEU A 648 -22.69 4.44 -11.57
N CYS A 649 -21.69 4.02 -10.82
CA CYS A 649 -20.97 2.76 -10.99
C CYS A 649 -21.67 1.69 -10.16
N ILE A 650 -21.97 0.54 -10.75
CA ILE A 650 -22.64 -0.59 -10.11
C ILE A 650 -21.81 -1.83 -10.38
N ILE A 651 -21.52 -2.60 -9.33
CA ILE A 651 -20.61 -3.74 -9.35
C ILE A 651 -21.29 -4.92 -8.67
N ASN A 652 -21.44 -6.00 -9.40
CA ASN A 652 -21.76 -7.30 -8.84
C ASN A 652 -20.45 -8.10 -8.68
N TYR A 653 -19.94 -8.19 -7.46
CA TYR A 653 -18.75 -8.97 -7.12
C TYR A 653 -19.08 -10.42 -6.70
N TRP A 654 -20.35 -10.84 -6.85
CA TRP A 654 -20.78 -12.20 -6.54
C TRP A 654 -20.72 -13.09 -7.78
N HIS A 655 -20.48 -14.37 -7.58
CA HIS A 655 -20.51 -15.40 -8.64
C HIS A 655 -21.93 -15.87 -9.01
N HIS A 656 -22.96 -15.09 -8.64
CA HIS A 656 -24.36 -15.34 -9.03
C HIS A 656 -25.05 -14.02 -9.40
N PRO A 657 -26.14 -14.09 -10.19
CA PRO A 657 -26.85 -12.87 -10.57
C PRO A 657 -27.56 -12.24 -9.36
N ILE A 658 -27.55 -10.91 -9.34
CA ILE A 658 -28.24 -10.12 -8.32
C ILE A 658 -29.34 -9.30 -8.99
N LYS A 659 -30.53 -9.33 -8.39
CA LYS A 659 -31.61 -8.43 -8.71
C LYS A 659 -32.03 -7.68 -7.46
N GLU A 660 -31.94 -6.36 -7.48
CA GLU A 660 -32.30 -5.50 -6.36
C GLU A 660 -32.67 -4.08 -6.80
N VAL A 661 -33.20 -3.29 -5.88
CA VAL A 661 -33.47 -1.86 -6.08
C VAL A 661 -32.37 -1.03 -5.42
N ILE A 662 -31.69 -0.23 -6.21
CA ILE A 662 -30.72 0.76 -5.72
C ILE A 662 -31.43 2.10 -5.55
N GLN A 663 -31.22 2.73 -4.37
CA GLN A 663 -31.69 4.10 -4.12
C GLN A 663 -30.52 5.08 -4.27
N VAL A 664 -30.68 6.06 -5.16
CA VAL A 664 -29.67 7.09 -5.41
C VAL A 664 -30.32 8.42 -5.75
N SER A 665 -29.93 9.51 -5.08
CA SER A 665 -30.45 10.87 -5.34
C SER A 665 -31.97 10.95 -5.33
N GLY A 666 -32.65 10.20 -4.45
CA GLY A 666 -34.13 10.14 -4.36
C GLY A 666 -34.80 9.28 -5.42
N MET A 667 -34.08 8.64 -6.32
CA MET A 667 -34.59 7.71 -7.35
C MET A 667 -34.43 6.27 -6.89
N ASN A 668 -35.35 5.41 -7.30
CA ASN A 668 -35.29 3.95 -7.17
C ASN A 668 -34.97 3.36 -8.54
N LEU A 669 -33.86 2.63 -8.65
CA LEU A 669 -33.43 1.99 -9.89
C LEU A 669 -33.47 0.47 -9.71
N GLU A 670 -34.29 -0.22 -10.50
CA GLU A 670 -34.23 -1.67 -10.59
C GLU A 670 -33.00 -2.09 -11.36
N ILE A 671 -32.17 -2.91 -10.72
CA ILE A 671 -30.92 -3.41 -11.28
C ILE A 671 -30.96 -4.94 -11.31
N GLU A 672 -30.61 -5.49 -12.46
CA GLU A 672 -30.30 -6.89 -12.65
C GLU A 672 -28.88 -6.98 -13.17
N ALA A 673 -27.98 -7.50 -12.34
CA ALA A 673 -26.54 -7.61 -12.63
C ALA A 673 -26.13 -9.08 -12.70
N ARG A 674 -25.46 -9.46 -13.80
CA ARG A 674 -24.90 -10.79 -14.00
C ARG A 674 -23.73 -11.03 -13.02
N PRO A 675 -23.28 -12.28 -12.83
CA PRO A 675 -22.09 -12.57 -12.03
C PRO A 675 -20.88 -11.77 -12.50
N LEU A 676 -20.13 -11.18 -11.55
CA LEU A 676 -18.89 -10.43 -11.79
C LEU A 676 -19.05 -9.31 -12.84
N GLU A 677 -20.23 -8.68 -12.90
CA GLU A 677 -20.54 -7.62 -13.84
C GLU A 677 -20.34 -6.24 -13.23
N TRP A 678 -19.75 -5.36 -14.02
CA TRP A 678 -19.73 -3.93 -13.73
C TRP A 678 -20.52 -3.17 -14.81
N MET A 679 -21.19 -2.12 -14.40
CA MET A 679 -21.97 -1.27 -15.29
C MET A 679 -21.93 0.18 -14.84
N ILE A 680 -22.13 1.10 -15.78
CA ILE A 680 -22.12 2.54 -15.55
C ILE A 680 -23.38 3.15 -16.13
N ARG A 681 -24.05 3.99 -15.34
CA ARG A 681 -25.28 4.69 -15.74
C ARG A 681 -25.14 6.19 -15.47
N ARG A 682 -25.58 7.03 -16.38
CA ARG A 682 -25.73 8.47 -16.14
C ARG A 682 -26.89 8.70 -15.17
N ILE A 683 -26.71 9.63 -14.22
CA ILE A 683 -27.69 10.01 -13.21
C ILE A 683 -27.82 11.52 -13.09
#